data_104fa4b05051d6ead161fcfb7eb2b6f3
#
_entry.id   104fa4b05051d6ead161fcfb7eb2b6f3
#
_cell.length_a   1.000
_cell.length_b   1.000
_cell.length_c   1.000
_cell.angle_alpha   90.00
_cell.angle_beta   90.00
_cell.angle_gamma   90.00
#
_symmetry.space_group_name_H-M   'P 1'
#
loop_
_entity.id
_entity.type
_entity.pdbx_description
1 polymer ?
#
loop_
_entity_poly.entity_id
_entity_poly.type
_entity_poly.pdbx_seq_one_letter_code
_entity_poly.pdbx_strand_id
1 'polypeptide(L)'
;MESYDKIEKRKLGMGEKKEITSSGRITPRSGLNDRVPYEHQKKAMECMDRINHDAEFSTLVVLPTGGGKTYTAALWLLHNAIDRHKKILWIAHRQMLLDQAAEAFQKYAYTETIPHISGFRYRIISGSGSHGRIIDIRPDDDLLIVSKDSIGRNLPALDDWLAGEKELFLVVDEAHHSTAKTYRRVIDYVRSKVPHVKLIGLTATPFRTAEEEQGLLGKIYTDGIRNNAVVHNDVGITYQISLKDLIGRRILAKPVFESYQTEEQYGQGLGLEAWENIQHLDTLPEDVARQIADSAFRNRLIVDTYRQGQKKYGQTIVFVVNIDHAIALNALFRKEGIASDYVVSSVRDSVTGVSVSREENERKLQAYREGKLQVLINVNILTEGVDLPKTGTVFLARPTVSTILMTQMVGRALRGPAAGGTDTAYIVSFVDDWDEHIAWVNPESLFEGNNEFSDEMADRVRRELRMIALSKIEEFATMLDNSIDTSALEKVPFTQRIPVGMYAFSYLEENGMDLSCQVMVYDSTAEAYRQMMEDLPALFSDFDATEEYLPADLLRQMERQCRNTYFCGEMIPPYASDDVVRILKYYAQYEAAPAFYTFDHIDRSRLDVGAIARHIWDEDMGQRKAAEYLDSLWEQGDDNLLRLFFGRKLYFLHQVEIEKNKLAHPEIYDGHITYDTKELSDLPLYEIGKLDPQREKELRDGAFAKARTPHGTSRCACCGMESASRVLFQVDHILPMNKGGKSVPENLQILCRSCNGRKGDRQ
;
A
#
# COMPACT_ATOMS: atom_id res chain seq x y z
N MET A 1 13.50 -55.61 -11.99
CA MET A 1 13.49 -54.33 -12.74
C MET A 1 13.50 -53.09 -11.85
N GLU A 2 13.45 -53.23 -10.52
CA GLU A 2 13.56 -52.10 -9.59
C GLU A 2 14.98 -51.63 -9.23
N SER A 3 16.01 -52.35 -9.64
CA SER A 3 17.40 -52.08 -9.20
C SER A 3 18.21 -51.13 -10.10
N TYR A 4 17.82 -50.98 -11.37
CA TYR A 4 18.59 -50.16 -12.32
C TYR A 4 18.30 -48.65 -12.15
N ASP A 5 17.08 -48.30 -11.87
CA ASP A 5 16.66 -46.89 -11.71
C ASP A 5 17.23 -46.25 -10.43
N LYS A 6 17.45 -47.06 -9.36
CA LYS A 6 18.08 -46.60 -8.10
C LYS A 6 19.60 -46.37 -8.24
N ILE A 7 20.25 -47.11 -9.13
CA ILE A 7 21.71 -47.01 -9.33
C ILE A 7 22.02 -45.80 -10.23
N GLU A 8 21.17 -45.49 -11.19
CA GLU A 8 21.35 -44.32 -12.07
C GLU A 8 21.11 -43.00 -11.35
N LYS A 9 20.09 -42.96 -10.47
CA LYS A 9 19.81 -41.79 -9.59
C LYS A 9 20.92 -41.52 -8.58
N ARG A 10 21.64 -42.54 -8.09
CA ARG A 10 22.82 -42.37 -7.23
C ARG A 10 24.04 -41.84 -7.96
N LYS A 11 24.19 -42.13 -9.24
CA LYS A 11 25.33 -41.62 -10.09
C LYS A 11 25.13 -40.18 -10.51
N LEU A 12 23.89 -39.64 -10.50
CA LEU A 12 23.56 -38.28 -10.89
C LEU A 12 23.50 -37.29 -9.69
N GLY A 13 23.84 -37.72 -8.46
CA GLY A 13 23.84 -36.83 -7.30
C GLY A 13 22.43 -36.32 -6.91
N MET A 14 21.37 -36.94 -7.44
CA MET A 14 20.00 -36.60 -7.07
C MET A 14 19.64 -37.38 -5.79
N GLY A 15 19.94 -36.78 -4.64
CA GLY A 15 19.39 -37.24 -3.36
C GLY A 15 17.86 -37.23 -3.44
N GLU A 16 17.22 -38.32 -3.02
CA GLU A 16 15.78 -38.37 -2.83
C GLU A 16 15.37 -37.13 -2.00
N LYS A 17 14.56 -36.23 -2.55
CA LYS A 17 13.89 -35.19 -1.75
C LYS A 17 13.01 -35.93 -0.75
N LYS A 18 13.43 -35.98 0.52
CA LYS A 18 12.55 -36.41 1.59
C LYS A 18 11.41 -35.39 1.64
N GLU A 19 10.17 -35.85 1.49
CA GLU A 19 9.00 -35.03 1.77
C GLU A 19 9.15 -34.41 3.16
N ILE A 20 8.92 -33.12 3.25
CA ILE A 20 8.93 -32.41 4.53
C ILE A 20 7.72 -32.93 5.31
N THR A 21 7.99 -33.67 6.36
CA THR A 21 6.94 -34.08 7.31
C THR A 21 6.65 -32.92 8.26
N SER A 22 5.41 -32.83 8.77
CA SER A 22 5.00 -31.80 9.74
C SER A 22 5.79 -31.81 11.04
N SER A 23 6.51 -32.87 11.32
CA SER A 23 7.42 -33.01 12.48
C SER A 23 8.40 -34.14 12.27
N GLY A 24 9.53 -34.11 12.97
CA GLY A 24 10.53 -35.17 12.90
C GLY A 24 11.78 -34.85 13.66
N ARG A 25 12.79 -35.74 13.52
CA ARG A 25 14.14 -35.53 14.00
C ARG A 25 15.09 -35.31 12.83
N ILE A 26 15.83 -34.23 12.86
CA ILE A 26 16.91 -33.95 11.92
C ILE A 26 18.21 -34.48 12.50
N THR A 27 18.86 -35.38 11.75
CA THR A 27 20.19 -35.87 12.07
C THR A 27 21.19 -35.14 11.19
N PRO A 28 22.27 -34.57 11.73
CA PRO A 28 23.29 -33.89 10.96
C PRO A 28 23.90 -34.79 9.87
N ARG A 29 24.10 -34.21 8.70
CA ARG A 29 24.81 -34.89 7.62
C ARG A 29 26.31 -34.94 7.95
N SER A 30 26.96 -36.05 7.64
CA SER A 30 28.41 -36.17 7.80
C SER A 30 29.17 -35.28 6.84
N GLY A 31 30.22 -34.62 7.32
CA GLY A 31 31.14 -33.83 6.49
C GLY A 31 30.89 -32.33 6.55
N LEU A 32 31.40 -31.64 5.54
CA LEU A 32 31.35 -30.20 5.38
C LEU A 32 30.06 -29.79 4.65
N ASN A 33 29.60 -28.56 4.90
CA ASN A 33 28.44 -28.01 4.20
C ASN A 33 28.80 -27.77 2.72
N ASP A 34 28.04 -28.38 1.80
CA ASP A 34 28.22 -28.22 0.35
C ASP A 34 28.09 -26.78 -0.15
N ARG A 35 27.43 -25.95 0.63
CA ARG A 35 27.18 -24.53 0.31
C ARG A 35 28.02 -23.62 1.21
N VAL A 36 28.95 -22.91 0.57
CA VAL A 36 29.73 -21.85 1.22
C VAL A 36 28.90 -20.57 1.25
N PRO A 37 28.72 -19.92 2.42
CA PRO A 37 28.04 -18.63 2.50
C PRO A 37 28.75 -17.56 1.68
N TYR A 38 27.96 -16.72 1.01
CA TYR A 38 28.51 -15.54 0.34
C TYR A 38 29.06 -14.52 1.34
N GLU A 39 29.92 -13.64 0.86
CA GLU A 39 30.59 -12.64 1.71
C GLU A 39 29.59 -11.77 2.52
N HIS A 40 28.47 -11.35 1.91
CA HIS A 40 27.44 -10.59 2.61
C HIS A 40 26.72 -11.42 3.68
N GLN A 41 26.55 -12.72 3.46
CA GLN A 41 25.93 -13.62 4.42
C GLN A 41 26.88 -13.90 5.60
N LYS A 42 28.20 -14.05 5.33
CA LYS A 42 29.21 -14.15 6.39
C LYS A 42 29.23 -12.89 7.23
N LYS A 43 29.24 -11.71 6.62
CA LYS A 43 29.17 -10.42 7.32
C LYS A 43 27.90 -10.29 8.17
N ALA A 44 26.75 -10.72 7.64
CA ALA A 44 25.51 -10.74 8.41
C ALA A 44 25.62 -11.64 9.65
N MET A 45 26.16 -12.85 9.50
CA MET A 45 26.41 -13.78 10.61
C MET A 45 27.42 -13.21 11.60
N GLU A 46 28.52 -12.63 11.17
CA GLU A 46 29.51 -11.96 12.03
C GLU A 46 28.89 -10.79 12.83
N CYS A 47 27.98 -10.05 12.22
CA CYS A 47 27.25 -8.99 12.92
C CYS A 47 26.28 -9.58 13.95
N MET A 48 25.61 -10.68 13.63
CA MET A 48 24.75 -11.39 14.58
C MET A 48 25.58 -12.02 15.71
N ASP A 49 26.82 -12.51 15.45
CA ASP A 49 27.71 -13.02 16.51
C ASP A 49 28.08 -11.92 17.51
N ARG A 50 28.31 -10.69 17.03
CA ARG A 50 28.63 -9.56 17.92
C ARG A 50 27.50 -9.24 18.88
N ILE A 51 26.25 -9.18 18.40
CA ILE A 51 25.10 -8.89 19.24
C ILE A 51 24.71 -10.09 20.13
N ASN A 52 25.07 -11.29 19.73
CA ASN A 52 24.76 -12.52 20.47
C ASN A 52 25.53 -12.65 21.80
N HIS A 53 26.53 -11.80 22.06
CA HIS A 53 27.20 -11.74 23.37
C HIS A 53 26.30 -11.17 24.46
N ASP A 54 25.28 -10.38 24.09
CA ASP A 54 24.30 -9.86 25.03
C ASP A 54 23.34 -10.98 25.48
N ALA A 55 22.89 -10.89 26.72
CA ALA A 55 21.97 -11.87 27.28
C ALA A 55 20.64 -11.92 26.53
N GLU A 56 20.16 -10.76 26.11
CA GLU A 56 18.98 -10.56 25.28
C GLU A 56 19.24 -9.46 24.24
N PHE A 57 18.55 -9.55 23.11
CA PHE A 57 18.57 -8.52 22.08
C PHE A 57 17.33 -8.61 21.19
N SER A 58 17.05 -7.54 20.46
CA SER A 58 15.98 -7.47 19.50
C SER A 58 16.42 -6.70 18.26
N THR A 59 16.61 -7.40 17.12
CA THR A 59 17.28 -6.82 15.96
C THR A 59 16.69 -7.26 14.64
N LEU A 60 16.92 -6.45 13.59
CA LEU A 60 16.61 -6.75 12.20
C LEU A 60 17.84 -7.16 11.39
N VAL A 61 17.67 -8.13 10.52
CA VAL A 61 18.60 -8.50 9.44
C VAL A 61 17.92 -8.24 8.11
N VAL A 62 18.45 -7.27 7.35
CA VAL A 62 17.84 -6.77 6.11
C VAL A 62 18.63 -7.30 4.91
N LEU A 63 18.01 -8.25 4.19
CA LEU A 63 18.58 -8.85 3.00
C LEU A 63 17.54 -8.84 1.87
N PRO A 64 17.83 -8.24 0.71
CA PRO A 64 16.91 -8.22 -0.42
C PRO A 64 16.44 -9.61 -0.85
N THR A 65 15.33 -9.67 -1.59
CA THR A 65 14.84 -10.92 -2.20
C THR A 65 15.97 -11.54 -3.04
N GLY A 66 16.21 -12.84 -2.82
CA GLY A 66 17.36 -13.53 -3.44
C GLY A 66 18.68 -13.42 -2.68
N GLY A 67 18.80 -12.53 -1.67
CA GLY A 67 20.00 -12.40 -0.82
C GLY A 67 20.22 -13.54 0.16
N GLY A 68 19.22 -14.43 0.36
CA GLY A 68 19.33 -15.64 1.17
C GLY A 68 19.04 -15.45 2.66
N LYS A 69 18.02 -14.67 2.99
CA LYS A 69 17.55 -14.43 4.39
C LYS A 69 17.44 -15.71 5.22
N THR A 70 16.56 -16.62 4.78
CA THR A 70 16.26 -17.87 5.49
C THR A 70 17.50 -18.76 5.64
N TYR A 71 18.35 -18.84 4.59
CA TYR A 71 19.61 -19.58 4.65
C TYR A 71 20.56 -19.02 5.69
N THR A 72 20.78 -17.71 5.69
CA THR A 72 21.71 -17.03 6.60
C THR A 72 21.28 -17.22 8.04
N ALA A 73 20.00 -17.00 8.33
CA ALA A 73 19.46 -17.16 9.66
C ALA A 73 19.48 -18.63 10.14
N ALA A 74 19.05 -19.58 9.29
CA ALA A 74 19.04 -21.00 9.65
C ALA A 74 20.46 -21.53 9.94
N LEU A 75 21.45 -21.16 9.08
CA LEU A 75 22.85 -21.59 9.29
C LEU A 75 23.40 -21.02 10.59
N TRP A 76 23.15 -19.75 10.87
CA TRP A 76 23.60 -19.10 12.10
C TRP A 76 22.94 -19.70 13.35
N LEU A 77 21.62 -19.97 13.29
CA LEU A 77 20.87 -20.55 14.39
C LEU A 77 21.20 -22.01 14.65
N LEU A 78 21.55 -22.80 13.62
CA LEU A 78 22.06 -24.14 13.80
C LEU A 78 23.29 -24.14 14.71
N HIS A 79 24.24 -23.23 14.46
CA HIS A 79 25.47 -23.12 15.25
C HIS A 79 25.25 -22.45 16.62
N ASN A 80 24.48 -21.35 16.66
CA ASN A 80 24.38 -20.51 17.86
C ASN A 80 23.22 -20.88 18.79
N ALA A 81 22.20 -21.59 18.30
CA ALA A 81 21.07 -22.04 19.13
C ALA A 81 21.05 -23.56 19.24
N ILE A 82 20.86 -24.28 18.14
CA ILE A 82 20.65 -25.74 18.17
C ILE A 82 21.87 -26.47 18.73
N ASP A 83 23.08 -26.18 18.28
CA ASP A 83 24.31 -26.80 18.76
C ASP A 83 24.60 -26.55 20.25
N ARG A 84 23.94 -25.53 20.82
CA ARG A 84 24.02 -25.14 22.25
C ARG A 84 22.80 -25.54 23.05
N HIS A 85 21.98 -26.45 22.53
CA HIS A 85 20.73 -26.92 23.17
C HIS A 85 19.76 -25.80 23.55
N LYS A 86 19.68 -24.74 22.69
CA LYS A 86 18.72 -23.65 22.86
C LYS A 86 17.56 -23.84 21.89
N LYS A 87 16.37 -23.57 22.37
CA LYS A 87 15.15 -23.66 21.57
C LYS A 87 14.99 -22.48 20.62
N ILE A 88 14.34 -22.73 19.49
CA ILE A 88 14.00 -21.74 18.48
C ILE A 88 12.50 -21.73 18.25
N LEU A 89 11.89 -20.56 18.30
CA LEU A 89 10.54 -20.29 17.81
C LEU A 89 10.63 -19.46 16.54
N TRP A 90 10.27 -20.05 15.39
CA TRP A 90 10.26 -19.39 14.10
C TRP A 90 8.82 -19.09 13.69
N ILE A 91 8.49 -17.81 13.44
CA ILE A 91 7.15 -17.37 13.11
C ILE A 91 7.12 -16.82 11.70
N ALA A 92 6.13 -17.23 10.89
CA ALA A 92 5.86 -16.66 9.59
C ALA A 92 4.34 -16.61 9.33
N HIS A 93 3.91 -15.77 8.40
CA HIS A 93 2.49 -15.61 8.08
C HIS A 93 1.98 -16.57 6.99
N ARG A 94 2.86 -17.09 6.11
CA ARG A 94 2.49 -17.98 5.00
C ARG A 94 3.04 -19.40 5.20
N GLN A 95 2.23 -20.38 4.83
CA GLN A 95 2.60 -21.81 4.98
C GLN A 95 3.88 -22.16 4.21
N MET A 96 4.06 -21.61 3.00
CA MET A 96 5.28 -21.85 2.21
C MET A 96 6.56 -21.36 2.89
N LEU A 97 6.50 -20.27 3.66
CA LEU A 97 7.66 -19.78 4.43
C LEU A 97 8.00 -20.72 5.57
N LEU A 98 6.99 -21.37 6.17
CA LEU A 98 7.21 -22.40 7.20
C LEU A 98 7.95 -23.61 6.62
N ASP A 99 7.51 -24.09 5.45
CA ASP A 99 8.16 -25.19 4.73
C ASP A 99 9.62 -24.84 4.36
N GLN A 100 9.85 -23.61 3.89
CA GLN A 100 11.20 -23.14 3.56
C GLN A 100 12.14 -23.09 4.76
N ALA A 101 11.64 -22.62 5.91
CA ALA A 101 12.41 -22.64 7.14
C ALA A 101 12.80 -24.07 7.52
N ALA A 102 11.85 -24.99 7.51
CA ALA A 102 12.10 -26.40 7.80
C ALA A 102 13.09 -27.03 6.80
N GLU A 103 12.94 -26.77 5.50
CA GLU A 103 13.90 -27.21 4.48
C GLU A 103 15.31 -26.68 4.73
N ALA A 104 15.44 -25.40 5.11
CA ALA A 104 16.73 -24.79 5.38
C ALA A 104 17.41 -25.48 6.57
N PHE A 105 16.73 -25.70 7.66
CA PHE A 105 17.27 -26.41 8.84
C PHE A 105 17.65 -27.86 8.48
N GLN A 106 16.84 -28.59 7.73
CA GLN A 106 17.18 -29.96 7.29
C GLN A 106 18.37 -30.00 6.34
N LYS A 107 18.42 -29.05 5.40
CA LYS A 107 19.41 -29.05 4.33
C LYS A 107 20.79 -28.68 4.82
N TYR A 108 20.89 -27.78 5.79
CA TYR A 108 22.15 -27.18 6.23
C TYR A 108 22.61 -27.67 7.60
N ALA A 109 21.95 -28.66 8.19
CA ALA A 109 22.42 -29.37 9.38
C ALA A 109 23.55 -30.36 9.02
N TYR A 110 24.79 -29.91 9.16
CA TYR A 110 25.98 -30.72 8.99
C TYR A 110 26.71 -30.88 10.32
N THR A 111 27.50 -31.96 10.47
CA THR A 111 28.33 -32.20 11.67
C THR A 111 29.36 -31.10 11.90
N GLU A 112 29.80 -30.42 10.85
CA GLU A 112 30.64 -29.22 10.93
C GLU A 112 29.88 -28.04 11.61
N THR A 113 28.61 -27.86 11.29
CA THR A 113 27.78 -26.75 11.79
C THR A 113 27.29 -26.98 13.20
N ILE A 114 26.98 -28.22 13.54
CA ILE A 114 26.45 -28.64 14.84
C ILE A 114 27.22 -29.86 15.39
N PRO A 115 28.50 -29.65 15.77
CA PRO A 115 29.39 -30.72 16.17
C PRO A 115 29.05 -31.39 17.53
N HIS A 116 28.30 -30.71 18.42
CA HIS A 116 28.08 -31.18 19.78
C HIS A 116 26.79 -32.00 19.94
N ILE A 117 25.90 -32.02 18.94
CA ILE A 117 24.63 -32.72 19.00
C ILE A 117 24.50 -33.81 17.93
N SER A 118 23.83 -34.91 18.26
CA SER A 118 23.56 -36.02 17.32
C SER A 118 22.28 -35.81 16.50
N GLY A 119 21.52 -34.75 16.77
CA GLY A 119 20.29 -34.41 16.10
C GLY A 119 19.31 -33.64 16.99
N PHE A 120 18.35 -32.99 16.37
CA PHE A 120 17.34 -32.15 17.03
C PHE A 120 15.94 -32.43 16.47
N ARG A 121 14.91 -32.10 17.26
CA ARG A 121 13.52 -32.28 16.90
C ARG A 121 12.94 -30.96 16.34
N TYR A 122 12.11 -31.08 15.31
CA TYR A 122 11.38 -29.94 14.77
C TYR A 122 9.89 -30.25 14.61
N ARG A 123 9.08 -29.22 14.61
CA ARG A 123 7.64 -29.29 14.35
C ARG A 123 7.16 -28.04 13.63
N ILE A 124 6.28 -28.26 12.62
CA ILE A 124 5.61 -27.19 11.88
C ILE A 124 4.15 -27.16 12.31
N ILE A 125 3.67 -25.98 12.71
CA ILE A 125 2.30 -25.76 13.20
C ILE A 125 1.64 -24.65 12.34
N SER A 126 0.58 -25.01 11.63
CA SER A 126 -0.20 -24.00 10.87
C SER A 126 -1.70 -24.26 10.85
N GLY A 127 -2.16 -25.32 11.46
CA GLY A 127 -3.58 -25.69 11.42
C GLY A 127 -4.09 -26.15 10.05
N SER A 128 -3.22 -26.20 9.02
CA SER A 128 -3.56 -26.80 7.72
C SER A 128 -3.48 -28.30 7.76
N GLY A 129 -4.16 -28.98 6.84
CA GLY A 129 -4.13 -30.47 6.79
C GLY A 129 -2.75 -31.09 6.55
N SER A 130 -1.76 -30.30 6.09
CA SER A 130 -0.38 -30.73 5.83
C SER A 130 0.57 -30.51 7.02
N HIS A 131 0.20 -29.68 7.98
CA HIS A 131 1.01 -29.34 9.15
C HIS A 131 0.36 -29.80 10.45
N GLY A 132 1.14 -29.83 11.53
CA GLY A 132 0.64 -30.14 12.85
C GLY A 132 -0.31 -29.09 13.41
N ARG A 133 -1.12 -29.51 14.37
CA ARG A 133 -2.01 -28.62 15.13
C ARG A 133 -1.29 -28.14 16.39
N ILE A 134 -1.77 -27.07 16.98
CA ILE A 134 -1.17 -26.46 18.18
C ILE A 134 -1.06 -27.43 19.37
N ILE A 135 -2.00 -28.37 19.50
CA ILE A 135 -2.00 -29.42 20.54
C ILE A 135 -0.90 -30.48 20.33
N ASP A 136 -0.25 -30.49 19.17
CA ASP A 136 0.81 -31.44 18.86
C ASP A 136 2.19 -30.95 19.33
N ILE A 137 2.31 -29.70 19.86
CA ILE A 137 3.54 -29.16 20.45
C ILE A 137 4.02 -30.03 21.61
N ARG A 138 5.31 -30.34 21.63
CA ARG A 138 5.93 -31.17 22.68
C ARG A 138 7.05 -30.41 23.40
N PRO A 139 7.23 -30.62 24.69
CA PRO A 139 8.31 -30.00 25.46
C PRO A 139 9.72 -30.29 24.91
N ASP A 140 9.91 -31.42 24.22
CA ASP A 140 11.18 -31.87 23.65
C ASP A 140 11.40 -31.46 22.17
N ASP A 141 10.54 -30.62 21.59
CA ASP A 141 10.80 -30.00 20.29
C ASP A 141 11.86 -28.90 20.47
N ASP A 142 12.97 -28.98 19.74
CA ASP A 142 14.06 -27.99 19.76
C ASP A 142 13.75 -26.77 18.86
N LEU A 143 13.02 -27.01 17.77
CA LEU A 143 12.65 -26.02 16.77
C LEU A 143 11.14 -26.09 16.50
N LEU A 144 10.43 -25.03 16.89
CA LEU A 144 9.05 -24.81 16.50
C LEU A 144 8.97 -23.79 15.36
N ILE A 145 8.32 -24.19 14.27
CA ILE A 145 8.06 -23.33 13.11
C ILE A 145 6.55 -23.15 13.03
N VAL A 146 6.04 -21.94 13.29
CA VAL A 146 4.61 -21.72 13.51
C VAL A 146 4.05 -20.61 12.64
N SER A 147 2.78 -20.77 12.22
CA SER A 147 2.06 -19.65 11.65
C SER A 147 1.58 -18.70 12.75
N LYS A 148 1.63 -17.39 12.47
CA LYS A 148 1.18 -16.35 13.41
C LYS A 148 -0.25 -16.61 13.90
N ASP A 149 -1.15 -17.01 12.99
CA ASP A 149 -2.57 -17.18 13.28
C ASP A 149 -2.86 -18.37 14.19
N SER A 150 -2.11 -19.47 13.99
CA SER A 150 -2.26 -20.65 14.82
C SER A 150 -1.80 -20.41 16.26
N ILE A 151 -0.65 -19.74 16.43
CA ILE A 151 -0.10 -19.52 17.76
C ILE A 151 -0.76 -18.34 18.49
N GLY A 152 -1.10 -17.27 17.76
CA GLY A 152 -1.70 -16.06 18.32
C GLY A 152 -3.07 -16.28 18.97
N ARG A 153 -3.81 -17.29 18.51
CA ARG A 153 -5.12 -17.67 19.07
C ARG A 153 -5.03 -18.51 20.34
N ASN A 154 -3.89 -19.13 20.61
CA ASN A 154 -3.74 -20.06 21.73
C ASN A 154 -2.33 -20.05 22.32
N LEU A 155 -1.91 -18.90 22.83
CA LEU A 155 -0.59 -18.69 23.43
C LEU A 155 -0.25 -19.67 24.60
N PRO A 156 -1.21 -20.02 25.48
CA PRO A 156 -0.93 -20.98 26.57
C PRO A 156 -0.45 -22.37 26.11
N ALA A 157 -0.67 -22.73 24.85
CA ALA A 157 -0.13 -23.99 24.31
C ALA A 157 1.41 -24.04 24.26
N LEU A 158 2.08 -22.88 24.40
CA LEU A 158 3.53 -22.78 24.51
C LEU A 158 4.04 -23.02 25.96
N ASP A 159 3.18 -23.00 26.97
CA ASP A 159 3.62 -22.98 28.39
C ASP A 159 4.52 -24.18 28.74
N ASP A 160 4.10 -25.40 28.40
CA ASP A 160 4.89 -26.61 28.68
C ASP A 160 6.18 -26.62 27.84
N TRP A 161 6.17 -26.08 26.64
CA TRP A 161 7.34 -26.03 25.79
C TRP A 161 8.35 -24.98 26.26
N LEU A 162 7.88 -23.85 26.80
CA LEU A 162 8.71 -22.77 27.36
C LEU A 162 9.15 -23.04 28.80
N ALA A 163 8.53 -24.03 29.47
CA ALA A 163 8.77 -24.28 30.89
C ALA A 163 10.26 -24.59 31.19
N GLY A 164 10.86 -23.79 32.07
CA GLY A 164 12.25 -23.94 32.50
C GLY A 164 13.30 -23.39 31.53
N GLU A 165 12.92 -22.89 30.39
CA GLU A 165 13.85 -22.26 29.45
C GLU A 165 14.34 -20.90 30.00
N LYS A 166 15.66 -20.70 29.96
CA LYS A 166 16.29 -19.45 30.41
C LYS A 166 16.61 -18.51 29.25
N GLU A 167 16.78 -19.09 28.07
CA GLU A 167 17.14 -18.38 26.86
C GLU A 167 16.42 -19.01 25.67
N LEU A 168 15.85 -18.18 24.80
CA LEU A 168 15.12 -18.57 23.59
C LEU A 168 15.48 -17.68 22.41
N PHE A 169 15.66 -18.29 21.24
CA PHE A 169 15.74 -17.54 19.98
C PHE A 169 14.35 -17.46 19.36
N LEU A 170 13.86 -16.23 19.19
CA LEU A 170 12.59 -15.93 18.53
C LEU A 170 12.86 -15.28 17.18
N VAL A 171 12.40 -15.91 16.11
CA VAL A 171 12.61 -15.42 14.74
C VAL A 171 11.28 -15.05 14.11
N VAL A 172 11.20 -13.86 13.53
CA VAL A 172 10.04 -13.41 12.76
C VAL A 172 10.49 -13.25 11.29
N ASP A 173 9.97 -14.11 10.42
CA ASP A 173 10.20 -14.01 8.99
C ASP A 173 9.23 -13.00 8.37
N GLU A 174 9.69 -12.20 7.42
CA GLU A 174 9.04 -11.01 6.90
C GLU A 174 8.64 -10.04 8.03
N ALA A 175 9.64 -9.64 8.80
CA ALA A 175 9.52 -8.92 10.07
C ALA A 175 8.85 -7.53 9.97
N HIS A 176 8.67 -6.99 8.77
CA HIS A 176 7.87 -5.79 8.56
C HIS A 176 6.40 -5.97 8.96
N HIS A 177 5.91 -7.21 9.09
CA HIS A 177 4.59 -7.53 9.64
C HIS A 177 4.56 -7.62 11.17
N SER A 178 5.69 -7.59 11.86
CA SER A 178 5.74 -7.82 13.32
C SER A 178 5.12 -6.68 14.14
N THR A 179 4.83 -5.54 13.53
CA THR A 179 4.08 -4.45 14.15
C THR A 179 2.61 -4.79 14.39
N ALA A 180 2.06 -5.81 13.71
CA ALA A 180 0.69 -6.27 13.91
C ALA A 180 0.47 -6.83 15.31
N LYS A 181 -0.74 -6.62 15.85
CA LYS A 181 -1.16 -6.97 17.21
C LYS A 181 -0.84 -8.43 17.59
N THR A 182 -1.13 -9.37 16.69
CA THR A 182 -0.88 -10.80 16.95
C THR A 182 0.59 -11.10 17.13
N TYR A 183 1.50 -10.53 16.33
CA TYR A 183 2.94 -10.72 16.53
C TYR A 183 3.41 -10.10 17.83
N ARG A 184 2.99 -8.89 18.16
CA ARG A 184 3.33 -8.22 19.43
C ARG A 184 2.90 -9.07 20.63
N ARG A 185 1.66 -9.58 20.61
CA ARG A 185 1.14 -10.47 21.66
C ARG A 185 1.99 -11.75 21.83
N VAL A 186 2.42 -12.37 20.71
CA VAL A 186 3.30 -13.55 20.79
C VAL A 186 4.67 -13.19 21.38
N ILE A 187 5.27 -12.08 20.90
CA ILE A 187 6.58 -11.60 21.38
C ILE A 187 6.50 -11.30 22.89
N ASP A 188 5.50 -10.57 23.33
CA ASP A 188 5.32 -10.19 24.74
C ASP A 188 5.02 -11.41 25.62
N TYR A 189 4.21 -12.35 25.12
CA TYR A 189 3.93 -13.59 25.80
C TYR A 189 5.21 -14.41 26.03
N VAL A 190 6.02 -14.59 25.01
CA VAL A 190 7.29 -15.32 25.11
C VAL A 190 8.24 -14.61 26.08
N ARG A 191 8.36 -13.27 26.00
CA ARG A 191 9.17 -12.47 26.93
C ARG A 191 8.69 -12.58 28.39
N SER A 192 7.38 -12.75 28.60
CA SER A 192 6.83 -12.94 29.95
C SER A 192 7.18 -14.31 30.58
N LYS A 193 7.51 -15.30 29.74
CA LYS A 193 7.78 -16.69 30.16
C LYS A 193 9.27 -17.05 30.21
N VAL A 194 10.08 -16.42 29.36
CA VAL A 194 11.51 -16.71 29.23
C VAL A 194 12.31 -15.45 29.58
N PRO A 195 13.28 -15.56 30.55
CA PRO A 195 14.06 -14.41 31.01
C PRO A 195 14.87 -13.70 29.91
N HIS A 196 15.45 -14.47 28.99
CA HIS A 196 16.31 -13.95 27.95
C HIS A 196 15.79 -14.37 26.58
N VAL A 197 15.18 -13.44 25.87
CA VAL A 197 14.67 -13.64 24.50
C VAL A 197 15.55 -12.91 23.51
N LYS A 198 16.11 -13.65 22.56
CA LYS A 198 16.90 -13.13 21.44
C LYS A 198 16.01 -13.07 20.20
N LEU A 199 15.46 -11.86 19.93
CA LEU A 199 14.52 -11.62 18.84
C LEU A 199 15.25 -11.19 17.57
N ILE A 200 15.05 -11.94 16.48
CA ILE A 200 15.63 -11.68 15.16
C ILE A 200 14.50 -11.52 14.16
N GLY A 201 14.40 -10.35 13.59
CA GLY A 201 13.51 -10.06 12.46
C GLY A 201 14.24 -10.18 11.13
N LEU A 202 13.69 -10.94 10.18
CA LEU A 202 14.20 -11.08 8.82
C LEU A 202 13.29 -10.33 7.86
N THR A 203 13.83 -9.42 7.05
CA THR A 203 13.04 -8.71 6.05
C THR A 203 13.85 -8.36 4.82
N ALA A 204 13.18 -8.23 3.66
CA ALA A 204 13.80 -7.69 2.45
C ALA A 204 13.74 -6.16 2.44
N THR A 205 12.72 -5.59 3.04
CA THR A 205 12.41 -4.16 3.07
C THR A 205 12.04 -3.79 4.50
N PRO A 206 12.94 -3.13 5.26
CA PRO A 206 12.64 -2.75 6.65
C PRO A 206 11.58 -1.66 6.73
N PHE A 207 11.49 -0.83 5.68
CA PHE A 207 10.63 0.34 5.65
C PHE A 207 9.80 0.32 4.38
N ARG A 208 8.48 0.36 4.51
CA ARG A 208 7.57 0.35 3.36
C ARG A 208 7.30 1.73 2.81
N THR A 209 7.08 2.74 3.66
CA THR A 209 6.74 4.09 3.18
C THR A 209 6.92 5.19 4.22
N ALA A 210 6.99 4.90 5.53
CA ALA A 210 6.80 5.91 6.56
C ALA A 210 7.88 5.94 7.65
N GLU A 211 8.33 7.13 8.03
CA GLU A 211 9.18 7.34 9.21
C GLU A 211 8.52 6.84 10.51
N GLU A 212 7.18 6.82 10.58
CA GLU A 212 6.44 6.36 11.76
C GLU A 212 6.21 4.85 11.81
N GLU A 213 6.14 4.15 10.67
CA GLU A 213 6.27 2.68 10.66
C GLU A 213 7.66 2.26 11.17
N GLN A 214 8.68 3.07 10.90
CA GLN A 214 9.99 2.94 11.52
C GLN A 214 9.89 3.05 13.05
N GLY A 215 9.07 3.97 13.56
CA GLY A 215 8.82 4.14 14.99
C GLY A 215 8.17 2.91 15.66
N LEU A 216 7.24 2.24 14.98
CA LEU A 216 6.62 1.01 15.49
C LEU A 216 7.58 -0.18 15.42
N LEU A 217 8.32 -0.34 14.32
CA LEU A 217 9.37 -1.37 14.22
C LEU A 217 10.49 -1.11 15.21
N GLY A 218 10.88 0.15 15.43
CA GLY A 218 11.87 0.55 16.40
C GLY A 218 11.48 0.24 17.85
N LYS A 219 10.18 0.21 18.17
CA LYS A 219 9.70 -0.27 19.48
C LYS A 219 9.86 -1.77 19.69
N ILE A 220 9.90 -2.55 18.61
CA ILE A 220 10.06 -4.01 18.67
C ILE A 220 11.54 -4.38 18.52
N TYR A 221 12.23 -3.79 17.55
CA TYR A 221 13.65 -4.06 17.23
C TYR A 221 14.50 -2.86 17.64
N THR A 222 15.14 -2.97 18.80
CA THR A 222 15.84 -1.85 19.45
C THR A 222 17.36 -1.91 19.31
N ASP A 223 17.92 -3.10 19.01
CA ASP A 223 19.35 -3.33 19.09
C ASP A 223 19.96 -3.54 17.70
N GLY A 224 20.97 -2.75 17.38
CA GLY A 224 21.64 -2.80 16.10
C GLY A 224 23.14 -2.60 16.19
N ILE A 225 23.83 -2.61 15.06
CA ILE A 225 25.26 -2.38 14.96
C ILE A 225 25.50 -1.09 14.13
N ARG A 226 26.17 -0.10 14.76
CA ARG A 226 26.61 1.11 14.09
C ARG A 226 28.11 1.28 14.34
N ASN A 227 28.89 1.56 13.27
CA ASN A 227 30.34 1.76 13.37
C ASN A 227 31.07 0.61 14.12
N ASN A 228 30.65 -0.65 13.87
CA ASN A 228 31.15 -1.86 14.52
C ASN A 228 30.89 -1.98 16.03
N ALA A 229 30.09 -1.13 16.62
CA ALA A 229 29.63 -1.22 18.01
C ALA A 229 28.15 -1.60 18.07
N VAL A 230 27.76 -2.42 19.07
CA VAL A 230 26.35 -2.65 19.39
C VAL A 230 25.78 -1.37 19.98
N VAL A 231 24.68 -0.93 19.43
CA VAL A 231 24.02 0.33 19.85
C VAL A 231 22.51 0.15 19.91
N HIS A 232 21.90 0.89 20.81
CA HIS A 232 20.47 1.06 20.88
C HIS A 232 20.09 2.19 19.90
N ASN A 233 19.25 1.89 18.93
CA ASN A 233 18.84 2.81 17.87
C ASN A 233 17.32 2.93 17.84
N ASP A 234 16.82 3.93 17.11
CA ASP A 234 15.40 4.10 16.84
C ASP A 234 14.81 2.88 16.08
N VAL A 235 15.61 2.28 15.20
CA VAL A 235 15.34 0.94 14.63
C VAL A 235 16.62 0.13 14.66
N GLY A 236 16.61 -0.97 15.40
CA GLY A 236 17.76 -1.85 15.59
C GLY A 236 18.03 -2.72 14.38
N ILE A 237 18.97 -2.33 13.53
CA ILE A 237 19.43 -3.10 12.37
C ILE A 237 20.85 -3.61 12.62
N THR A 238 21.00 -4.92 12.69
CA THR A 238 22.32 -5.54 12.85
C THR A 238 23.06 -5.61 11.52
N TYR A 239 22.39 -5.90 10.43
CA TYR A 239 22.98 -5.95 9.11
C TYR A 239 22.02 -5.56 8.01
N GLN A 240 22.51 -4.79 7.05
CA GLN A 240 21.76 -4.40 5.85
C GLN A 240 22.67 -4.39 4.63
N ILE A 241 22.15 -4.82 3.47
CA ILE A 241 22.83 -4.71 2.18
C ILE A 241 21.82 -4.27 1.10
N SER A 242 22.27 -3.43 0.15
CA SER A 242 21.44 -2.94 -0.93
C SER A 242 21.31 -3.95 -2.08
N LEU A 243 20.24 -3.81 -2.88
CA LEU A 243 20.07 -4.58 -4.11
C LEU A 243 21.24 -4.32 -5.11
N LYS A 244 21.65 -3.05 -5.22
CA LYS A 244 22.75 -2.60 -6.07
C LYS A 244 24.09 -3.28 -5.71
N ASP A 245 24.37 -3.41 -4.41
CA ASP A 245 25.58 -4.11 -3.95
C ASP A 245 25.58 -5.59 -4.32
N LEU A 246 24.44 -6.27 -4.22
CA LEU A 246 24.31 -7.67 -4.58
C LEU A 246 24.45 -7.90 -6.10
N ILE A 247 23.96 -6.98 -6.93
CA ILE A 247 24.17 -6.98 -8.37
C ILE A 247 25.64 -6.73 -8.68
N GLY A 248 26.26 -5.71 -8.06
CA GLY A 248 27.69 -5.42 -8.25
C GLY A 248 28.61 -6.60 -7.89
N ARG A 249 28.20 -7.42 -6.92
CA ARG A 249 28.91 -8.66 -6.52
C ARG A 249 28.53 -9.88 -7.35
N ARG A 250 27.70 -9.75 -8.39
CA ARG A 250 27.21 -10.84 -9.25
C ARG A 250 26.45 -11.95 -8.49
N ILE A 251 25.97 -11.66 -7.30
CA ILE A 251 25.09 -12.55 -6.52
C ILE A 251 23.69 -12.50 -7.10
N LEU A 252 23.26 -11.28 -7.49
CA LEU A 252 22.07 -11.07 -8.30
C LEU A 252 22.45 -10.80 -9.75
N ALA A 253 21.61 -11.22 -10.68
CA ALA A 253 21.74 -10.98 -12.10
C ALA A 253 21.58 -9.49 -12.43
N LYS A 254 22.24 -9.02 -13.48
CA LYS A 254 22.06 -7.65 -13.99
C LYS A 254 20.70 -7.54 -14.66
N PRO A 255 19.81 -6.63 -14.23
CA PRO A 255 18.53 -6.45 -14.87
C PRO A 255 18.67 -5.79 -16.23
N VAL A 256 17.87 -6.25 -17.19
CA VAL A 256 17.67 -5.66 -18.52
C VAL A 256 16.16 -5.50 -18.72
N PHE A 257 15.72 -4.27 -18.91
CA PHE A 257 14.34 -3.92 -19.04
C PHE A 257 13.94 -3.84 -20.50
N GLU A 258 12.78 -4.40 -20.82
CA GLU A 258 12.17 -4.34 -22.14
C GLU A 258 10.69 -4.04 -21.97
N SER A 259 10.17 -3.18 -22.82
CA SER A 259 8.77 -2.75 -22.79
C SER A 259 8.13 -2.89 -24.17
N TYR A 260 7.00 -3.57 -24.24
CA TYR A 260 6.22 -3.77 -25.44
C TYR A 260 4.84 -3.14 -25.29
N GLN A 261 4.50 -2.21 -26.17
CA GLN A 261 3.17 -1.60 -26.20
C GLN A 261 2.18 -2.58 -26.84
N THR A 262 1.04 -2.77 -26.19
CA THR A 262 0.01 -3.70 -26.68
C THR A 262 -1.00 -3.06 -27.60
N GLU A 263 -1.06 -1.71 -27.66
CA GLU A 263 -2.07 -0.91 -28.42
C GLU A 263 -3.52 -1.21 -28.00
N GLU A 264 -3.72 -1.98 -26.93
CA GLU A 264 -5.02 -2.29 -26.33
C GLU A 264 -5.39 -1.24 -25.30
N GLN A 265 -6.63 -0.76 -25.35
CA GLN A 265 -7.15 0.23 -24.41
C GLN A 265 -8.06 -0.43 -23.39
N TYR A 266 -7.79 -0.18 -22.12
CA TYR A 266 -8.59 -0.70 -21.01
C TYR A 266 -9.05 0.45 -20.11
N GLY A 267 -10.12 0.18 -19.37
CA GLY A 267 -10.60 1.11 -18.34
C GLY A 267 -11.61 2.13 -18.85
N GLN A 268 -11.98 2.11 -20.12
CA GLN A 268 -13.01 3.04 -20.63
C GLN A 268 -14.36 2.78 -19.94
N GLY A 269 -14.90 3.82 -19.30
CA GLY A 269 -16.21 3.77 -18.64
C GLY A 269 -16.22 3.07 -17.28
N LEU A 270 -15.07 2.82 -16.67
CA LEU A 270 -15.00 2.36 -15.28
C LEU A 270 -15.51 3.45 -14.34
N GLY A 271 -16.36 3.07 -13.40
CA GLY A 271 -16.79 3.96 -12.32
C GLY A 271 -15.67 4.23 -11.31
N LEU A 272 -15.76 5.31 -10.55
CA LEU A 272 -14.81 5.71 -9.51
C LEU A 272 -14.43 4.58 -8.55
N GLU A 273 -15.42 3.80 -8.07
CA GLU A 273 -15.20 2.66 -7.17
C GLU A 273 -14.28 1.58 -7.78
N ALA A 274 -14.38 1.33 -9.08
CA ALA A 274 -13.54 0.36 -9.78
C ALA A 274 -12.09 0.85 -9.88
N TRP A 275 -11.90 2.16 -10.13
CA TRP A 275 -10.59 2.80 -10.17
C TRP A 275 -9.93 2.82 -8.79
N GLU A 276 -10.68 3.14 -7.73
CA GLU A 276 -10.20 3.08 -6.34
C GLU A 276 -9.75 1.67 -5.97
N ASN A 277 -10.49 0.65 -6.38
CA ASN A 277 -10.12 -0.75 -6.14
C ASN A 277 -8.80 -1.12 -6.85
N ILE A 278 -8.54 -0.62 -8.04
CA ILE A 278 -7.27 -0.84 -8.73
C ILE A 278 -6.13 -0.14 -7.98
N GLN A 279 -6.29 1.14 -7.67
CA GLN A 279 -5.22 1.93 -7.02
C GLN A 279 -4.88 1.44 -5.62
N HIS A 280 -5.87 1.03 -4.86
CA HIS A 280 -5.70 0.71 -3.44
C HIS A 280 -5.55 -0.78 -3.15
N LEU A 281 -6.19 -1.62 -3.95
CA LEU A 281 -6.20 -3.06 -3.73
C LEU A 281 -5.30 -3.82 -4.72
N ASP A 282 -4.72 -3.14 -5.69
CA ASP A 282 -4.02 -3.78 -6.83
C ASP A 282 -4.87 -4.88 -7.49
N THR A 283 -6.20 -4.70 -7.43
CA THR A 283 -7.18 -5.67 -7.92
C THR A 283 -7.94 -5.05 -9.08
N LEU A 284 -7.77 -5.65 -10.26
CA LEU A 284 -8.53 -5.25 -11.44
C LEU A 284 -9.99 -5.69 -11.29
N PRO A 285 -10.97 -4.85 -11.70
CA PRO A 285 -12.35 -5.28 -11.84
C PRO A 285 -12.44 -6.54 -12.70
N GLU A 286 -13.40 -7.41 -12.37
CA GLU A 286 -13.50 -8.73 -13.03
C GLU A 286 -13.72 -8.63 -14.54
N ASP A 287 -14.49 -7.64 -14.98
CA ASP A 287 -14.76 -7.36 -16.40
C ASP A 287 -13.49 -6.89 -17.12
N VAL A 288 -12.67 -6.02 -16.52
CA VAL A 288 -11.38 -5.58 -17.07
C VAL A 288 -10.37 -6.72 -17.09
N ALA A 289 -10.27 -7.46 -15.99
CA ALA A 289 -9.38 -8.62 -15.93
C ALA A 289 -9.77 -9.67 -17.00
N ARG A 290 -11.07 -9.80 -17.29
CA ARG A 290 -11.58 -10.67 -18.36
C ARG A 290 -11.25 -10.10 -19.75
N GLN A 291 -11.41 -8.79 -19.98
CA GLN A 291 -11.02 -8.14 -21.23
C GLN A 291 -9.52 -8.36 -21.52
N ILE A 292 -8.66 -8.20 -20.52
CA ILE A 292 -7.21 -8.47 -20.65
C ILE A 292 -6.97 -9.94 -20.98
N ALA A 293 -7.65 -10.85 -20.29
CA ALA A 293 -7.51 -12.30 -20.49
C ALA A 293 -7.97 -12.75 -21.89
N ASP A 294 -9.02 -12.13 -22.41
CA ASP A 294 -9.64 -12.47 -23.69
C ASP A 294 -8.98 -11.76 -24.88
N SER A 295 -8.13 -10.76 -24.67
CA SER A 295 -7.47 -10.04 -25.77
C SER A 295 -6.55 -10.96 -26.57
N ALA A 296 -7.00 -11.32 -27.76
CA ALA A 296 -6.26 -12.20 -28.65
C ALA A 296 -4.94 -11.55 -29.15
N PHE A 297 -4.95 -10.23 -29.40
CA PHE A 297 -3.79 -9.48 -29.85
C PHE A 297 -2.70 -9.44 -28.77
N ARG A 298 -3.09 -9.04 -27.55
CA ARG A 298 -2.21 -8.97 -26.40
C ARG A 298 -1.59 -10.31 -26.06
N ASN A 299 -2.41 -11.35 -25.98
CA ASN A 299 -1.95 -12.71 -25.70
C ASN A 299 -1.01 -13.23 -26.78
N ARG A 300 -1.28 -12.89 -28.04
CA ARG A 300 -0.40 -13.23 -29.16
C ARG A 300 0.93 -12.49 -29.07
N LEU A 301 0.93 -11.20 -28.74
CA LEU A 301 2.16 -10.41 -28.56
C LEU A 301 3.05 -11.03 -27.47
N ILE A 302 2.49 -11.43 -26.33
CA ILE A 302 3.23 -12.09 -25.24
C ILE A 302 3.91 -13.37 -25.72
N VAL A 303 3.16 -14.23 -26.42
CA VAL A 303 3.67 -15.52 -26.90
C VAL A 303 4.68 -15.32 -28.02
N ASP A 304 4.43 -14.43 -28.97
CA ASP A 304 5.33 -14.14 -30.08
C ASP A 304 6.64 -13.49 -29.59
N THR A 305 6.59 -12.60 -28.60
CA THR A 305 7.77 -12.03 -27.96
C THR A 305 8.66 -13.13 -27.38
N TYR A 306 8.08 -14.07 -26.63
CA TYR A 306 8.85 -15.19 -26.10
C TYR A 306 9.39 -16.07 -27.21
N ARG A 307 8.57 -16.44 -28.21
CA ARG A 307 8.97 -17.30 -29.34
C ARG A 307 10.16 -16.73 -30.12
N GLN A 308 10.13 -15.42 -30.41
CA GLN A 308 11.22 -14.74 -31.12
C GLN A 308 12.50 -14.65 -30.27
N GLY A 309 12.35 -14.51 -28.98
CA GLY A 309 13.44 -14.38 -28.02
C GLY A 309 13.76 -15.64 -27.20
N GLN A 310 13.28 -16.84 -27.58
CA GLN A 310 13.34 -18.04 -26.77
C GLN A 310 14.75 -18.36 -26.22
N LYS A 311 15.79 -18.21 -27.04
CA LYS A 311 17.19 -18.43 -26.61
C LYS A 311 17.66 -17.36 -25.63
N LYS A 312 17.16 -16.14 -25.74
CA LYS A 312 17.49 -14.99 -24.91
C LYS A 312 16.81 -15.11 -23.56
N TYR A 313 15.51 -15.38 -23.55
CA TYR A 313 14.69 -15.39 -22.35
C TYR A 313 14.85 -16.67 -21.51
N GLY A 314 15.10 -17.80 -22.15
CA GLY A 314 15.26 -19.08 -21.45
C GLY A 314 14.06 -19.45 -20.60
N GLN A 315 14.30 -19.94 -19.38
CA GLN A 315 13.20 -20.23 -18.45
C GLN A 315 12.56 -18.92 -17.94
N THR A 316 11.28 -18.79 -18.21
CA THR A 316 10.51 -17.56 -17.99
C THR A 316 9.30 -17.80 -17.09
N ILE A 317 9.07 -16.89 -16.14
CA ILE A 317 7.82 -16.81 -15.38
C ILE A 317 6.98 -15.69 -15.98
N VAL A 318 5.70 -15.98 -16.27
CA VAL A 318 4.73 -15.00 -16.78
C VAL A 318 3.72 -14.70 -15.66
N PHE A 319 3.67 -13.48 -15.21
CA PHE A 319 2.69 -13.02 -14.24
C PHE A 319 1.44 -12.50 -14.95
N VAL A 320 0.29 -13.06 -14.62
CA VAL A 320 -0.98 -12.80 -15.31
C VAL A 320 -2.07 -12.33 -14.33
N VAL A 321 -3.16 -11.75 -14.87
CA VAL A 321 -4.21 -11.10 -14.09
C VAL A 321 -5.11 -12.09 -13.34
N ASN A 322 -5.50 -13.20 -13.99
CA ASN A 322 -6.44 -14.21 -13.43
C ASN A 322 -6.18 -15.60 -14.01
N ILE A 323 -6.99 -16.57 -13.57
CA ILE A 323 -6.87 -17.98 -13.97
C ILE A 323 -7.20 -18.16 -15.46
N ASP A 324 -8.21 -17.47 -15.98
CA ASP A 324 -8.62 -17.56 -17.40
C ASP A 324 -7.48 -17.10 -18.31
N HIS A 325 -6.80 -16.01 -17.94
CA HIS A 325 -5.62 -15.52 -18.64
C HIS A 325 -4.48 -16.57 -18.63
N ALA A 326 -4.27 -17.22 -17.48
CA ALA A 326 -3.26 -18.28 -17.39
C ALA A 326 -3.58 -19.47 -18.32
N ILE A 327 -4.84 -19.89 -18.37
CA ILE A 327 -5.30 -20.97 -19.23
C ILE A 327 -5.15 -20.59 -20.70
N ALA A 328 -5.60 -19.39 -21.08
CA ALA A 328 -5.53 -18.89 -22.46
C ALA A 328 -4.07 -18.81 -22.97
N LEU A 329 -3.17 -18.20 -22.18
CA LEU A 329 -1.77 -18.13 -22.54
C LEU A 329 -1.08 -19.49 -22.59
N ASN A 330 -1.40 -20.38 -21.65
CA ASN A 330 -0.84 -21.74 -21.66
C ASN A 330 -1.24 -22.52 -22.91
N ALA A 331 -2.50 -22.39 -23.33
CA ALA A 331 -2.97 -23.00 -24.57
C ALA A 331 -2.24 -22.45 -25.80
N LEU A 332 -1.99 -21.13 -25.84
CA LEU A 332 -1.26 -20.47 -26.93
C LEU A 332 0.23 -20.88 -26.95
N PHE A 333 0.92 -20.87 -25.81
CA PHE A 333 2.30 -21.34 -25.73
C PHE A 333 2.46 -22.78 -26.20
N ARG A 334 1.58 -23.66 -25.75
CA ARG A 334 1.57 -25.08 -26.18
C ARG A 334 1.29 -25.25 -27.67
N LYS A 335 0.39 -24.43 -28.23
CA LYS A 335 0.10 -24.43 -29.68
C LYS A 335 1.32 -24.06 -30.51
N GLU A 336 2.17 -23.17 -30.00
CA GLU A 336 3.44 -22.78 -30.64
C GLU A 336 4.61 -23.76 -30.31
N GLY A 337 4.31 -24.91 -29.69
CA GLY A 337 5.30 -25.94 -29.36
C GLY A 337 6.20 -25.60 -28.16
N ILE A 338 5.84 -24.60 -27.36
CA ILE A 338 6.58 -24.18 -26.17
C ILE A 338 6.06 -24.95 -24.96
N ALA A 339 6.97 -25.65 -24.25
CA ALA A 339 6.62 -26.40 -23.06
C ALA A 339 6.25 -25.44 -21.91
N SER A 340 4.97 -25.32 -21.63
CA SER A 340 4.43 -24.41 -20.62
C SER A 340 3.43 -25.09 -19.70
N ASP A 341 3.26 -24.56 -18.51
CA ASP A 341 2.18 -24.88 -17.60
C ASP A 341 1.87 -23.68 -16.70
N TYR A 342 0.78 -23.77 -15.91
CA TYR A 342 0.39 -22.69 -15.00
C TYR A 342 0.21 -23.20 -13.58
N VAL A 343 0.46 -22.31 -12.62
CA VAL A 343 0.25 -22.53 -11.19
C VAL A 343 -0.70 -21.47 -10.65
N VAL A 344 -1.68 -21.89 -9.86
CA VAL A 344 -2.75 -21.05 -9.32
C VAL A 344 -2.97 -21.38 -7.85
N SER A 345 -3.53 -20.45 -7.06
CA SER A 345 -3.85 -20.70 -5.65
C SER A 345 -4.82 -21.88 -5.51
N SER A 346 -4.66 -22.68 -4.47
CA SER A 346 -5.51 -23.84 -4.18
C SER A 346 -6.95 -23.48 -3.79
N VAL A 347 -7.34 -22.23 -3.96
CA VAL A 347 -8.71 -21.76 -3.73
C VAL A 347 -9.58 -22.27 -4.89
N ARG A 348 -10.64 -22.95 -4.54
CA ARG A 348 -11.68 -23.37 -5.48
C ARG A 348 -12.29 -22.11 -6.09
N ASP A 349 -11.99 -21.84 -7.34
CA ASP A 349 -12.65 -20.74 -8.05
C ASP A 349 -14.14 -21.08 -8.15
N SER A 350 -14.97 -20.27 -7.52
CA SER A 350 -16.42 -20.46 -7.48
C SER A 350 -17.08 -20.24 -8.84
N VAL A 351 -16.39 -19.59 -9.78
CA VAL A 351 -16.92 -19.22 -11.11
C VAL A 351 -16.55 -20.28 -12.15
N THR A 352 -15.29 -20.71 -12.20
CA THR A 352 -14.82 -21.65 -13.23
C THR A 352 -14.85 -23.12 -12.77
N GLY A 353 -15.00 -23.38 -11.48
CA GLY A 353 -14.97 -24.74 -10.91
C GLY A 353 -13.57 -25.39 -10.96
N VAL A 354 -12.55 -24.70 -11.46
CA VAL A 354 -11.18 -25.19 -11.55
C VAL A 354 -10.53 -25.16 -10.17
N SER A 355 -10.22 -26.33 -9.62
CA SER A 355 -9.37 -26.46 -8.45
C SER A 355 -8.09 -27.19 -8.82
N VAL A 356 -6.95 -26.52 -8.68
CA VAL A 356 -5.64 -27.17 -8.82
C VAL A 356 -5.19 -27.59 -7.42
N SER A 357 -4.89 -28.88 -7.24
CA SER A 357 -4.41 -29.36 -5.95
C SER A 357 -2.99 -28.87 -5.67
N ARG A 358 -2.62 -28.83 -4.39
CA ARG A 358 -1.25 -28.50 -3.97
C ARG A 358 -0.22 -29.44 -4.59
N GLU A 359 -0.54 -30.73 -4.63
CA GLU A 359 0.32 -31.77 -5.22
C GLU A 359 0.51 -31.58 -6.73
N GLU A 360 -0.51 -31.07 -7.40
CA GLU A 360 -0.43 -30.75 -8.83
C GLU A 360 0.48 -29.54 -9.07
N ASN A 361 0.33 -28.46 -8.29
CA ASN A 361 1.22 -27.32 -8.35
C ASN A 361 2.66 -27.71 -8.07
N GLU A 362 2.93 -28.55 -7.05
CA GLU A 362 4.28 -29.02 -6.75
C GLU A 362 4.88 -29.84 -7.89
N ARG A 363 4.10 -30.69 -8.54
CA ARG A 363 4.56 -31.43 -9.74
C ARG A 363 4.95 -30.50 -10.88
N LYS A 364 4.16 -29.45 -11.14
CA LYS A 364 4.44 -28.44 -12.16
C LYS A 364 5.70 -27.62 -11.83
N LEU A 365 5.85 -27.21 -10.58
CA LEU A 365 7.02 -26.52 -10.09
C LEU A 365 8.28 -27.39 -10.23
N GLN A 366 8.17 -28.69 -9.92
CA GLN A 366 9.27 -29.62 -10.06
C GLN A 366 9.65 -29.82 -11.54
N ALA A 367 8.68 -29.93 -12.43
CA ALA A 367 8.92 -30.01 -13.88
C ALA A 367 9.65 -28.75 -14.41
N TYR A 368 9.30 -27.58 -13.90
CA TYR A 368 9.98 -26.34 -14.25
C TYR A 368 11.41 -26.30 -13.71
N ARG A 369 11.65 -26.70 -12.45
CA ARG A 369 13.02 -26.81 -11.86
C ARG A 369 13.92 -27.74 -12.67
N GLU A 370 13.37 -28.82 -13.17
CA GLU A 370 14.06 -29.82 -14.00
C GLU A 370 14.31 -29.35 -15.44
N GLY A 371 13.77 -28.21 -15.84
CA GLY A 371 13.90 -27.68 -17.19
C GLY A 371 12.98 -28.36 -18.22
N LYS A 372 12.01 -29.16 -17.77
CA LYS A 372 10.99 -29.77 -18.62
C LYS A 372 9.96 -28.74 -19.11
N LEU A 373 9.76 -27.68 -18.35
CA LEU A 373 8.96 -26.52 -18.72
C LEU A 373 9.87 -25.32 -18.98
N GLN A 374 9.61 -24.63 -20.08
CA GLN A 374 10.29 -23.41 -20.47
C GLN A 374 9.59 -22.17 -19.92
N VAL A 375 8.26 -22.21 -19.88
CA VAL A 375 7.41 -21.12 -19.41
C VAL A 375 6.53 -21.62 -18.28
N LEU A 376 6.51 -20.87 -17.18
CA LEU A 376 5.63 -21.08 -16.04
C LEU A 376 4.74 -19.86 -15.86
N ILE A 377 3.43 -20.03 -15.99
CA ILE A 377 2.47 -18.96 -15.88
C ILE A 377 1.93 -18.93 -14.44
N ASN A 378 1.91 -17.76 -13.84
CA ASN A 378 1.56 -17.60 -12.42
C ASN A 378 0.45 -16.61 -12.17
N VAL A 379 -0.51 -17.05 -11.32
CA VAL A 379 -1.52 -16.17 -10.74
C VAL A 379 -1.32 -16.12 -9.22
N ASN A 380 -0.68 -15.06 -8.72
CA ASN A 380 -0.51 -14.70 -7.30
C ASN A 380 0.23 -15.69 -6.36
N ILE A 381 0.74 -16.85 -6.83
CA ILE A 381 1.38 -17.84 -5.94
C ILE A 381 2.89 -17.63 -5.82
N LEU A 382 3.56 -17.32 -6.93
CA LEU A 382 5.02 -17.29 -7.00
C LEU A 382 5.63 -15.97 -6.52
N THR A 383 4.87 -15.11 -5.88
CA THR A 383 5.38 -13.85 -5.35
C THR A 383 6.30 -14.06 -4.15
N GLU A 384 6.08 -15.10 -3.35
CA GLU A 384 6.90 -15.43 -2.18
C GLU A 384 7.17 -16.94 -2.08
N GLY A 385 8.26 -17.31 -1.44
CA GLY A 385 8.48 -18.66 -0.93
C GLY A 385 8.96 -19.74 -1.94
N VAL A 386 8.98 -19.54 -3.25
CA VAL A 386 9.41 -20.56 -4.22
C VAL A 386 10.82 -20.29 -4.72
N ASP A 387 11.69 -21.32 -4.65
CA ASP A 387 13.05 -21.24 -5.21
C ASP A 387 13.10 -21.83 -6.62
N LEU A 388 13.34 -20.96 -7.62
CA LEU A 388 13.42 -21.27 -9.05
C LEU A 388 14.70 -20.64 -9.64
N PRO A 389 15.90 -21.14 -9.30
CA PRO A 389 17.17 -20.47 -9.58
C PRO A 389 17.48 -20.28 -11.06
N LYS A 390 16.97 -21.14 -11.93
CA LYS A 390 17.21 -21.08 -13.39
C LYS A 390 16.30 -20.09 -14.12
N THR A 391 15.37 -19.42 -13.41
CA THR A 391 14.53 -18.38 -14.02
C THR A 391 15.40 -17.17 -14.37
N GLY A 392 15.60 -16.93 -15.65
CA GLY A 392 16.34 -15.76 -16.14
C GLY A 392 15.47 -14.62 -16.62
N THR A 393 14.16 -14.83 -16.70
CA THR A 393 13.23 -13.85 -17.28
C THR A 393 11.89 -13.82 -16.53
N VAL A 394 11.35 -12.64 -16.36
CA VAL A 394 9.96 -12.42 -15.96
C VAL A 394 9.22 -11.61 -17.01
N PHE A 395 8.05 -12.09 -17.38
CA PHE A 395 7.10 -11.37 -18.22
C PHE A 395 5.99 -10.81 -17.35
N LEU A 396 5.92 -9.50 -17.30
CA LEU A 396 4.93 -8.75 -16.52
C LEU A 396 3.70 -8.51 -17.40
N ALA A 397 2.86 -9.54 -17.53
CA ALA A 397 1.59 -9.48 -18.25
C ALA A 397 0.42 -9.08 -17.34
N ARG A 398 0.72 -8.73 -16.10
CA ARG A 398 -0.21 -8.13 -15.14
C ARG A 398 0.30 -6.73 -14.79
N PRO A 399 -0.50 -5.69 -15.02
CA PRO A 399 -0.18 -4.38 -14.44
C PRO A 399 -0.31 -4.44 -12.91
N THR A 400 0.48 -3.64 -12.20
CA THR A 400 0.44 -3.52 -10.74
C THR A 400 0.80 -2.11 -10.29
N VAL A 401 0.09 -1.61 -9.29
CA VAL A 401 0.38 -0.37 -8.58
C VAL A 401 1.20 -0.63 -7.31
N SER A 402 1.38 -1.89 -6.93
CA SER A 402 2.12 -2.30 -5.73
C SER A 402 3.61 -2.44 -6.01
N THR A 403 4.43 -1.53 -5.44
CA THR A 403 5.90 -1.62 -5.48
C THR A 403 6.42 -2.91 -4.84
N ILE A 404 5.74 -3.39 -3.80
CA ILE A 404 6.11 -4.64 -3.10
C ILE A 404 5.89 -5.83 -4.03
N LEU A 405 4.70 -5.94 -4.63
CA LEU A 405 4.40 -7.00 -5.57
C LEU A 405 5.34 -6.97 -6.77
N MET A 406 5.62 -5.77 -7.31
CA MET A 406 6.60 -5.59 -8.38
C MET A 406 7.98 -6.10 -7.96
N THR A 407 8.47 -5.72 -6.78
CA THR A 407 9.75 -6.19 -6.25
C THR A 407 9.80 -7.71 -6.10
N GLN A 408 8.71 -8.32 -5.67
CA GLN A 408 8.61 -9.78 -5.54
C GLN A 408 8.61 -10.48 -6.90
N MET A 409 7.87 -9.96 -7.88
CA MET A 409 7.83 -10.50 -9.25
C MET A 409 9.20 -10.43 -9.91
N VAL A 410 9.81 -9.25 -9.91
CA VAL A 410 11.15 -9.00 -10.51
C VAL A 410 12.21 -9.83 -9.80
N GLY A 411 12.14 -9.93 -8.47
CA GLY A 411 13.07 -10.70 -7.66
C GLY A 411 13.18 -12.18 -8.02
N ARG A 412 12.19 -12.74 -8.74
CA ARG A 412 12.23 -14.14 -9.22
C ARG A 412 13.27 -14.39 -10.30
N ALA A 413 13.50 -13.40 -11.16
CA ALA A 413 14.52 -13.49 -12.22
C ALA A 413 15.93 -13.07 -11.77
N LEU A 414 16.06 -12.38 -10.65
CA LEU A 414 17.33 -11.76 -10.24
C LEU A 414 18.38 -12.73 -9.70
N ARG A 415 18.17 -14.04 -9.74
CA ARG A 415 19.20 -14.97 -9.30
C ARG A 415 20.42 -14.93 -10.20
N GLY A 416 21.57 -14.56 -9.62
CA GLY A 416 22.83 -14.48 -10.35
C GLY A 416 23.53 -15.84 -10.48
N PRO A 417 24.63 -15.89 -11.26
CA PRO A 417 25.38 -17.11 -11.53
C PRO A 417 25.89 -17.80 -10.27
N ALA A 418 26.30 -17.03 -9.28
CA ALA A 418 26.78 -17.54 -8.00
C ALA A 418 25.69 -18.35 -7.25
N ALA A 419 24.41 -18.07 -7.51
CA ALA A 419 23.27 -18.78 -6.92
C ALA A 419 22.65 -19.82 -7.88
N GLY A 420 23.35 -20.17 -8.98
CA GLY A 420 22.87 -21.11 -10.00
C GLY A 420 21.87 -20.50 -10.99
N GLY A 421 21.75 -19.18 -11.03
CA GLY A 421 20.94 -18.43 -11.97
C GLY A 421 21.73 -17.93 -13.19
N THR A 422 21.32 -16.78 -13.73
CA THR A 422 21.83 -16.19 -14.97
C THR A 422 22.66 -14.94 -14.70
N ASP A 423 23.56 -14.55 -15.64
CA ASP A 423 24.29 -13.28 -15.57
C ASP A 423 23.35 -12.08 -15.77
N THR A 424 22.32 -12.27 -16.58
CA THR A 424 21.36 -11.24 -16.97
C THR A 424 19.94 -11.69 -16.62
N ALA A 425 19.17 -10.81 -16.04
CA ALA A 425 17.74 -10.99 -15.79
C ALA A 425 16.94 -10.10 -16.73
N TYR A 426 16.11 -10.69 -17.59
CA TYR A 426 15.22 -9.92 -18.45
C TYR A 426 13.91 -9.66 -17.75
N ILE A 427 13.55 -8.38 -17.66
CA ILE A 427 12.30 -7.90 -17.07
C ILE A 427 11.51 -7.29 -18.20
N VAL A 428 10.49 -8.00 -18.66
CA VAL A 428 9.73 -7.65 -19.86
C VAL A 428 8.32 -7.24 -19.47
N SER A 429 7.98 -5.99 -19.73
CA SER A 429 6.69 -5.41 -19.44
C SER A 429 5.83 -5.34 -20.70
N PHE A 430 4.55 -5.73 -20.58
CA PHE A 430 3.55 -5.52 -21.61
C PHE A 430 2.65 -4.38 -21.17
N VAL A 431 2.83 -3.23 -21.82
CA VAL A 431 2.21 -1.96 -21.44
C VAL A 431 1.00 -1.75 -22.30
N ASP A 432 -0.14 -1.72 -21.64
CA ASP A 432 -1.43 -1.44 -22.24
C ASP A 432 -1.68 0.08 -22.23
N ASP A 433 -2.51 0.58 -23.13
CA ASP A 433 -3.00 1.93 -23.08
C ASP A 433 -4.19 1.96 -22.12
N TRP A 434 -3.92 2.46 -20.93
CA TRP A 434 -4.95 2.67 -19.94
C TRP A 434 -5.42 4.11 -20.07
N ASP A 435 -6.72 4.31 -19.98
CA ASP A 435 -7.23 5.64 -19.69
C ASP A 435 -6.42 6.17 -18.49
N GLU A 436 -5.75 7.29 -18.62
CA GLU A 436 -4.56 7.79 -17.94
C GLU A 436 -4.61 7.86 -16.40
N HIS A 437 -5.44 7.10 -15.77
CA HIS A 437 -5.86 7.22 -14.39
C HIS A 437 -5.01 6.42 -13.39
N ILE A 438 -4.10 5.55 -13.86
CA ILE A 438 -3.33 4.67 -12.96
C ILE A 438 -1.84 4.83 -13.19
N ALA A 439 -1.11 5.10 -12.11
CA ALA A 439 0.34 5.01 -12.14
C ALA A 439 0.79 3.58 -11.84
N TRP A 440 0.92 2.83 -12.90
CA TRP A 440 1.54 1.53 -12.84
C TRP A 440 3.00 1.64 -12.43
N VAL A 441 3.45 0.73 -11.55
CA VAL A 441 4.86 0.69 -11.11
C VAL A 441 5.76 0.36 -12.29
N ASN A 442 6.68 1.27 -12.62
CA ASN A 442 7.75 0.97 -13.56
C ASN A 442 8.81 0.12 -12.86
N PRO A 443 9.12 -1.11 -13.35
CA PRO A 443 10.13 -1.96 -12.72
C PRO A 443 11.53 -1.34 -12.68
N GLU A 444 11.88 -0.40 -13.57
CA GLU A 444 13.16 0.31 -13.56
C GLU A 444 13.35 1.13 -12.29
N SER A 445 12.28 1.74 -11.78
CA SER A 445 12.34 2.56 -10.58
C SER A 445 12.80 1.83 -9.32
N LEU A 446 12.70 0.50 -9.28
CA LEU A 446 13.21 -0.32 -8.17
C LEU A 446 14.75 -0.32 -8.07
N PHE A 447 15.44 0.03 -9.16
CA PHE A 447 16.89 -0.01 -9.28
C PHE A 447 17.54 1.37 -9.38
N GLU A 448 16.73 2.41 -9.53
CA GLU A 448 17.16 3.81 -9.40
C GLU A 448 17.46 4.06 -7.93
N GLY A 449 18.67 3.70 -7.53
CA GLY A 449 19.15 3.90 -6.16
C GLY A 449 19.27 5.38 -5.84
N ASN A 450 18.88 5.76 -4.65
CA ASN A 450 19.17 7.07 -4.05
C ASN A 450 20.64 7.41 -4.26
N ASN A 451 20.93 8.26 -5.23
CA ASN A 451 22.25 8.89 -5.35
C ASN A 451 22.31 10.02 -4.32
N GLU A 452 23.20 9.79 -3.36
CA GLU A 452 23.89 10.71 -2.47
C GLU A 452 23.45 12.20 -2.40
N PHE A 453 22.89 12.54 -1.24
CA PHE A 453 23.14 13.71 -0.36
C PHE A 453 23.16 15.17 -0.88
N SER A 454 22.99 15.47 -2.16
CA SER A 454 22.91 16.85 -2.62
C SER A 454 21.54 17.29 -3.14
N ASP A 455 20.58 16.36 -3.31
CA ASP A 455 19.23 16.62 -3.88
C ASP A 455 18.08 16.07 -3.03
N GLU A 456 18.29 15.76 -1.75
CA GLU A 456 17.24 15.15 -0.89
C GLU A 456 15.92 15.94 -0.89
N MET A 457 16.01 17.26 -0.92
CA MET A 457 14.82 18.14 -0.91
C MET A 457 14.09 18.11 -2.25
N ALA A 458 14.82 18.15 -3.36
CA ALA A 458 14.22 18.06 -4.71
C ALA A 458 13.61 16.70 -4.96
N ASP A 459 14.26 15.62 -4.53
CA ASP A 459 13.75 14.25 -4.64
C ASP A 459 12.56 13.99 -3.71
N ARG A 460 12.51 14.64 -2.53
CA ARG A 460 11.36 14.61 -1.64
C ARG A 460 10.16 15.29 -2.26
N VAL A 461 10.33 16.53 -2.76
CA VAL A 461 9.29 17.28 -3.47
C VAL A 461 8.79 16.50 -4.69
N ARG A 462 9.67 15.87 -5.48
CA ARG A 462 9.29 15.04 -6.62
C ARG A 462 8.47 13.82 -6.20
N ARG A 463 8.85 13.13 -5.13
CA ARG A 463 8.12 11.98 -4.59
C ARG A 463 6.74 12.41 -4.09
N GLU A 464 6.65 13.47 -3.31
CA GLU A 464 5.40 14.03 -2.80
C GLU A 464 4.48 14.45 -3.94
N LEU A 465 4.98 15.21 -4.93
CA LEU A 465 4.22 15.60 -6.13
C LEU A 465 3.74 14.40 -6.95
N ARG A 466 4.58 13.36 -7.08
CA ARG A 466 4.19 12.16 -7.80
C ARG A 466 3.04 11.43 -7.11
N MET A 467 3.06 11.34 -5.78
CA MET A 467 1.97 10.74 -5.00
C MET A 467 0.67 11.55 -5.13
N ILE A 468 0.76 12.88 -5.06
CA ILE A 468 -0.40 13.76 -5.26
C ILE A 468 -0.92 13.64 -6.69
N ALA A 469 -0.03 13.65 -7.68
CA ALA A 469 -0.40 13.50 -9.09
C ALA A 469 -1.19 12.22 -9.35
N LEU A 470 -0.82 11.12 -8.70
CA LEU A 470 -1.53 9.85 -8.77
C LEU A 470 -2.98 9.96 -8.29
N SER A 471 -3.22 10.61 -7.15
CA SER A 471 -4.58 10.81 -6.61
C SER A 471 -5.40 11.81 -7.41
N LYS A 472 -4.74 12.75 -8.13
CA LYS A 472 -5.40 13.79 -8.91
C LYS A 472 -5.78 13.38 -10.33
N ILE A 473 -5.22 12.32 -10.85
CA ILE A 473 -5.51 11.84 -12.21
C ILE A 473 -7.01 11.57 -12.37
N GLU A 474 -7.66 10.96 -11.38
CA GLU A 474 -9.10 10.70 -11.39
C GLU A 474 -9.94 11.98 -11.39
N GLU A 475 -9.57 12.96 -10.56
CA GLU A 475 -10.25 14.26 -10.54
C GLU A 475 -10.19 14.94 -11.90
N PHE A 476 -9.01 14.94 -12.53
CA PHE A 476 -8.85 15.57 -13.86
C PHE A 476 -9.60 14.82 -14.95
N ALA A 477 -9.62 13.50 -14.91
CA ALA A 477 -10.37 12.69 -15.85
C ALA A 477 -11.88 12.88 -15.71
N THR A 478 -12.37 12.90 -14.46
CA THR A 478 -13.76 13.18 -14.15
C THR A 478 -14.18 14.56 -14.72
N MET A 479 -13.29 15.55 -14.64
CA MET A 479 -13.52 16.87 -15.23
C MET A 479 -13.50 16.89 -16.77
N LEU A 480 -12.79 15.95 -17.40
CA LEU A 480 -12.79 15.79 -18.86
C LEU A 480 -14.03 15.06 -19.37
N ASP A 481 -14.62 14.20 -18.55
CA ASP A 481 -15.86 13.52 -18.88
C ASP A 481 -17.07 14.41 -18.54
N ASN A 482 -17.58 15.12 -19.55
CA ASN A 482 -18.75 16.00 -19.40
C ASN A 482 -20.03 15.31 -18.93
N SER A 483 -20.04 13.98 -18.74
CA SER A 483 -21.15 13.21 -18.18
C SER A 483 -21.19 13.22 -16.65
N ILE A 484 -20.11 13.63 -16.00
CA ILE A 484 -19.96 13.61 -14.54
C ILE A 484 -20.08 15.03 -13.97
N ASP A 485 -20.87 15.19 -12.91
CA ASP A 485 -21.07 16.48 -12.25
C ASP A 485 -19.86 16.84 -11.37
N THR A 486 -18.97 17.67 -11.91
CA THR A 486 -17.81 18.22 -11.19
C THR A 486 -18.09 19.58 -10.55
N SER A 487 -19.32 20.08 -10.61
CA SER A 487 -19.69 21.41 -10.18
C SER A 487 -19.31 21.74 -8.72
N ALA A 488 -19.28 20.74 -7.85
CA ALA A 488 -18.87 20.91 -6.47
C ALA A 488 -17.35 21.19 -6.35
N LEU A 489 -16.51 20.44 -7.06
CA LEU A 489 -15.05 20.62 -7.07
C LEU A 489 -14.65 21.94 -7.74
N GLU A 490 -15.38 22.35 -8.76
CA GLU A 490 -15.12 23.61 -9.46
C GLU A 490 -15.42 24.86 -8.61
N LYS A 491 -16.22 24.73 -7.55
CA LYS A 491 -16.58 25.84 -6.65
C LYS A 491 -15.47 26.28 -5.70
N VAL A 492 -14.49 25.42 -5.41
CA VAL A 492 -13.37 25.78 -4.52
C VAL A 492 -12.14 26.26 -5.31
N PRO A 493 -11.31 27.15 -4.72
CA PRO A 493 -10.03 27.53 -5.33
C PRO A 493 -9.17 26.32 -5.67
N PHE A 494 -8.44 26.38 -6.79
CA PHE A 494 -7.63 25.24 -7.23
C PHE A 494 -6.63 24.78 -6.18
N THR A 495 -5.99 25.70 -5.47
CA THR A 495 -5.02 25.40 -4.40
C THR A 495 -5.61 24.56 -3.26
N GLN A 496 -6.90 24.70 -2.95
CA GLN A 496 -7.58 23.90 -1.93
C GLN A 496 -7.89 22.48 -2.38
N ARG A 497 -7.81 22.21 -3.68
CA ARG A 497 -7.92 20.87 -4.24
C ARG A 497 -6.59 20.11 -4.19
N ILE A 498 -5.50 20.77 -3.84
CA ILE A 498 -4.21 20.13 -3.63
C ILE A 498 -4.14 19.67 -2.19
N PRO A 499 -3.92 18.37 -1.92
CA PRO A 499 -3.88 17.87 -0.55
C PRO A 499 -2.76 18.51 0.27
N VAL A 500 -2.99 18.62 1.58
CA VAL A 500 -2.00 19.14 2.56
C VAL A 500 -1.09 18.04 3.09
N GLY A 501 -1.48 16.80 2.91
CA GLY A 501 -0.75 15.63 3.35
C GLY A 501 -1.52 14.36 3.05
N MET A 502 -1.00 13.23 3.51
CA MET A 502 -1.66 11.93 3.38
C MET A 502 -1.38 11.03 4.58
N TYR A 503 -2.27 10.12 4.86
CA TYR A 503 -1.97 8.93 5.67
C TYR A 503 -1.54 7.81 4.74
N ALA A 504 -0.37 7.22 4.99
CA ALA A 504 0.12 6.07 4.24
C ALA A 504 0.38 4.91 5.20
N PHE A 505 -0.23 3.76 4.91
CA PHE A 505 -0.16 2.59 5.77
C PHE A 505 -0.45 1.31 4.99
N SER A 506 -0.13 0.17 5.58
CA SER A 506 -0.49 -1.13 5.01
C SER A 506 -1.02 -2.06 6.09
N TYR A 507 -1.98 -2.90 5.70
CA TYR A 507 -2.55 -3.91 6.59
C TYR A 507 -2.79 -5.23 5.84
N LEU A 508 -2.94 -6.33 6.60
CA LEU A 508 -3.19 -7.65 6.05
C LEU A 508 -4.70 -7.91 5.97
N GLU A 509 -5.17 -8.35 4.82
CA GLU A 509 -6.52 -8.92 4.68
C GLU A 509 -6.57 -10.34 5.26
N GLU A 510 -7.77 -10.85 5.59
CA GLU A 510 -7.97 -12.21 6.12
C GLU A 510 -7.38 -13.31 5.21
N ASN A 511 -7.34 -13.07 3.91
CA ASN A 511 -6.74 -13.98 2.92
C ASN A 511 -5.20 -13.94 2.91
N GLY A 512 -4.58 -13.12 3.76
CA GLY A 512 -3.13 -12.93 3.86
C GLY A 512 -2.54 -12.02 2.79
N MET A 513 -3.38 -11.29 2.02
CA MET A 513 -2.90 -10.25 1.11
C MET A 513 -2.56 -8.99 1.90
N ASP A 514 -1.45 -8.39 1.54
CA ASP A 514 -0.99 -7.13 2.10
C ASP A 514 -1.49 -5.97 1.22
N LEU A 515 -2.26 -5.09 1.84
CA LEU A 515 -2.82 -3.92 1.18
C LEU A 515 -2.09 -2.66 1.63
N SER A 516 -1.55 -1.91 0.67
CA SER A 516 -0.99 -0.58 0.89
C SER A 516 -2.04 0.47 0.57
N CYS A 517 -2.28 1.38 1.50
CA CYS A 517 -3.31 2.42 1.41
C CYS A 517 -2.69 3.81 1.51
N GLN A 518 -3.25 4.74 0.77
CA GLN A 518 -2.94 6.17 0.83
C GLN A 518 -4.26 6.93 0.97
N VAL A 519 -4.40 7.70 2.04
CA VAL A 519 -5.58 8.51 2.31
C VAL A 519 -5.18 9.97 2.20
N MET A 520 -5.63 10.64 1.15
CA MET A 520 -5.31 12.04 0.91
C MET A 520 -6.11 12.94 1.85
N VAL A 521 -5.43 13.93 2.40
CA VAL A 521 -6.00 14.89 3.35
C VAL A 521 -5.96 16.28 2.74
N TYR A 522 -7.10 16.93 2.71
CA TYR A 522 -7.29 18.28 2.17
C TYR A 522 -7.55 19.28 3.28
N ASP A 523 -7.41 20.57 2.98
CA ASP A 523 -7.76 21.63 3.95
C ASP A 523 -9.16 21.44 4.54
N SER A 524 -10.13 20.94 3.74
CA SER A 524 -11.51 20.68 4.17
C SER A 524 -11.66 19.52 5.14
N THR A 525 -10.78 18.53 5.11
CA THR A 525 -10.90 17.27 5.87
C THR A 525 -9.82 17.10 6.94
N ALA A 526 -8.80 17.97 6.97
CA ALA A 526 -7.62 17.82 7.84
C ALA A 526 -7.99 17.76 9.33
N GLU A 527 -8.84 18.66 9.79
CA GLU A 527 -9.26 18.71 11.20
C GLU A 527 -10.11 17.51 11.59
N ALA A 528 -11.00 17.06 10.69
CA ALA A 528 -11.84 15.88 10.90
C ALA A 528 -11.00 14.61 11.06
N TYR A 529 -10.03 14.40 10.17
CA TYR A 529 -9.10 13.27 10.29
C TYR A 529 -8.25 13.35 11.55
N ARG A 530 -7.73 14.53 11.89
CA ARG A 530 -6.92 14.71 13.10
C ARG A 530 -7.71 14.30 14.37
N GLN A 531 -8.93 14.80 14.52
CA GLN A 531 -9.79 14.46 15.66
C GLN A 531 -10.15 12.98 15.68
N MET A 532 -10.52 12.42 14.53
CA MET A 532 -10.80 10.99 14.42
C MET A 532 -9.62 10.14 14.86
N MET A 533 -8.38 10.49 14.45
CA MET A 533 -7.18 9.74 14.83
C MET A 533 -6.91 9.78 16.34
N GLU A 534 -7.14 10.91 16.98
CA GLU A 534 -6.99 11.07 18.43
C GLU A 534 -8.04 10.23 19.19
N ASP A 535 -9.25 10.10 18.65
CA ASP A 535 -10.36 9.42 19.29
C ASP A 535 -10.47 7.92 18.94
N LEU A 536 -9.64 7.38 18.03
CA LEU A 536 -9.66 5.95 17.67
C LEU A 536 -9.66 5.00 18.88
N PRO A 537 -8.84 5.21 19.94
CA PRO A 537 -8.88 4.33 21.12
C PRO A 537 -10.24 4.31 21.81
N ALA A 538 -10.89 5.48 21.95
CA ALA A 538 -12.19 5.60 22.55
C ALA A 538 -13.29 4.95 21.67
N LEU A 539 -13.25 5.20 20.37
CA LEU A 539 -14.16 4.59 19.41
C LEU A 539 -14.11 3.05 19.45
N PHE A 540 -12.92 2.47 19.46
CA PHE A 540 -12.77 1.01 19.55
C PHE A 540 -13.25 0.45 20.90
N SER A 541 -13.06 1.19 21.98
CA SER A 541 -13.58 0.82 23.29
C SER A 541 -15.11 0.86 23.33
N ASP A 542 -15.74 1.86 22.74
CA ASP A 542 -17.21 2.03 22.74
C ASP A 542 -17.91 0.89 21.97
N PHE A 543 -17.27 0.37 20.95
CA PHE A 543 -17.78 -0.75 20.15
C PHE A 543 -17.30 -2.13 20.61
N ASP A 544 -16.51 -2.21 21.70
CA ASP A 544 -15.85 -3.46 22.17
C ASP A 544 -15.09 -4.19 21.04
N ALA A 545 -14.50 -3.40 20.13
CA ALA A 545 -13.84 -3.87 18.90
C ALA A 545 -12.42 -4.37 19.21
N THR A 546 -12.29 -5.60 19.68
CA THR A 546 -11.02 -6.19 20.13
C THR A 546 -10.37 -7.13 19.13
N GLU A 547 -11.08 -7.50 18.06
CA GLU A 547 -10.61 -8.44 17.04
C GLU A 547 -9.66 -7.77 16.05
N GLU A 548 -8.67 -8.52 15.52
CA GLU A 548 -7.73 -8.06 14.48
C GLU A 548 -8.44 -7.84 13.13
N TYR A 549 -9.45 -8.67 12.83
CA TYR A 549 -10.29 -8.57 11.64
C TYR A 549 -11.73 -8.30 12.06
N LEU A 550 -12.18 -7.08 11.80
CA LEU A 550 -13.51 -6.65 12.19
C LEU A 550 -14.57 -7.12 11.18
N PRO A 551 -15.74 -7.60 11.65
CA PRO A 551 -16.87 -7.93 10.77
C PRO A 551 -17.33 -6.72 9.97
N ALA A 552 -17.74 -6.94 8.72
CA ALA A 552 -18.17 -5.87 7.81
C ALA A 552 -19.35 -5.02 8.37
N ASP A 553 -20.23 -5.63 9.14
CA ASP A 553 -21.36 -4.91 9.78
C ASP A 553 -20.88 -3.96 10.88
N LEU A 554 -19.88 -4.38 11.66
CA LEU A 554 -19.26 -3.57 12.69
C LEU A 554 -18.50 -2.40 12.08
N LEU A 555 -17.70 -2.65 11.03
CA LEU A 555 -16.98 -1.61 10.30
C LEU A 555 -17.93 -0.54 9.74
N ARG A 556 -19.08 -0.95 9.17
CA ARG A 556 -20.09 0.00 8.69
C ARG A 556 -20.72 0.83 9.81
N GLN A 557 -20.90 0.25 11.00
CA GLN A 557 -21.42 0.99 12.15
C GLN A 557 -20.40 2.01 12.66
N MET A 558 -19.13 1.61 12.77
CA MET A 558 -18.04 2.50 13.19
C MET A 558 -17.80 3.62 12.18
N GLU A 559 -17.79 3.31 10.87
CA GLU A 559 -17.69 4.34 9.81
C GLU A 559 -18.83 5.35 9.91
N ARG A 560 -20.09 4.89 10.09
CA ARG A 560 -21.23 5.77 10.24
C ARG A 560 -21.09 6.67 11.49
N GLN A 561 -20.55 6.16 12.58
CA GLN A 561 -20.26 6.95 13.76
C GLN A 561 -19.19 8.01 13.45
N CYS A 562 -18.09 7.64 12.80
CA CYS A 562 -17.05 8.59 12.38
C CYS A 562 -17.61 9.69 11.49
N ARG A 563 -18.41 9.33 10.48
CA ARG A 563 -19.06 10.28 9.59
C ARG A 563 -19.93 11.28 10.35
N ASN A 564 -20.74 10.80 11.27
CA ASN A 564 -21.67 11.66 12.01
C ASN A 564 -20.95 12.53 13.06
N THR A 565 -19.78 12.14 13.51
CA THR A 565 -19.04 12.85 14.57
C THR A 565 -18.02 13.83 13.98
N TYR A 566 -17.22 13.41 13.01
CA TYR A 566 -16.06 14.16 12.52
C TYR A 566 -16.29 14.78 11.14
N PHE A 567 -16.95 14.05 10.22
CA PHE A 567 -17.14 14.47 8.84
C PHE A 567 -18.52 15.08 8.60
N CYS A 568 -18.93 15.97 9.51
CA CYS A 568 -20.21 16.68 9.44
C CYS A 568 -20.08 17.91 8.55
N GLY A 569 -21.05 18.11 7.63
CA GLY A 569 -21.14 19.31 6.81
C GLY A 569 -20.67 19.08 5.38
N GLU A 570 -20.67 20.16 4.60
CA GLU A 570 -20.20 20.14 3.20
C GLU A 570 -18.67 20.31 3.19
N MET A 571 -17.97 19.24 2.90
CA MET A 571 -16.50 19.23 2.73
C MET A 571 -16.18 19.12 1.25
N ILE A 572 -15.38 20.04 0.73
CA ILE A 572 -14.96 20.05 -0.69
C ILE A 572 -13.46 20.31 -0.75
N PRO A 573 -12.66 19.35 -1.23
CA PRO A 573 -12.97 17.96 -1.57
C PRO A 573 -13.57 17.16 -0.41
N PRO A 574 -14.47 16.19 -0.68
CA PRO A 574 -15.05 15.34 0.35
C PRO A 574 -14.05 14.27 0.84
N TYR A 575 -14.32 13.70 2.01
CA TYR A 575 -13.65 12.47 2.44
C TYR A 575 -14.28 11.25 1.74
N ALA A 576 -13.55 10.16 1.66
CA ALA A 576 -14.08 8.88 1.19
C ALA A 576 -14.41 7.97 2.37
N SER A 577 -15.62 7.40 2.40
CA SER A 577 -16.05 6.44 3.44
C SER A 577 -15.11 5.22 3.51
N ASP A 578 -14.62 4.75 2.37
CA ASP A 578 -13.70 3.61 2.30
C ASP A 578 -12.35 3.91 2.94
N ASP A 579 -11.88 5.15 2.87
CA ASP A 579 -10.64 5.56 3.54
C ASP A 579 -10.77 5.46 5.06
N VAL A 580 -11.93 5.86 5.61
CA VAL A 580 -12.23 5.68 7.03
C VAL A 580 -12.26 4.19 7.38
N VAL A 581 -12.90 3.34 6.57
CA VAL A 581 -12.92 1.88 6.79
C VAL A 581 -11.52 1.29 6.76
N ARG A 582 -10.65 1.72 5.85
CA ARG A 582 -9.23 1.28 5.76
C ARG A 582 -8.44 1.67 7.01
N ILE A 583 -8.64 2.89 7.50
CA ILE A 583 -8.03 3.36 8.75
C ILE A 583 -8.51 2.52 9.95
N LEU A 584 -9.81 2.23 10.03
CA LEU A 584 -10.36 1.36 11.08
C LEU A 584 -9.78 -0.05 11.02
N LYS A 585 -9.65 -0.65 9.84
CA LYS A 585 -9.00 -1.96 9.66
C LYS A 585 -7.52 -1.94 10.09
N TYR A 586 -6.81 -0.88 9.72
CA TYR A 586 -5.42 -0.70 10.16
C TYR A 586 -5.34 -0.60 11.68
N TYR A 587 -6.16 0.24 12.30
CA TYR A 587 -6.16 0.41 13.75
C TYR A 587 -6.53 -0.88 14.48
N ALA A 588 -7.47 -1.67 13.97
CA ALA A 588 -7.83 -2.98 14.52
C ALA A 588 -6.62 -3.91 14.63
N GLN A 589 -5.72 -3.89 13.63
CA GLN A 589 -4.54 -4.76 13.59
C GLN A 589 -3.37 -4.22 14.40
N TYR A 590 -3.18 -2.90 14.43
CA TYR A 590 -1.96 -2.29 14.95
C TYR A 590 -2.16 -1.55 16.28
N GLU A 591 -3.40 -1.22 16.66
CA GLU A 591 -3.74 -0.39 17.83
C GLU A 591 -2.95 0.93 17.85
N ALA A 592 -2.67 1.46 16.68
CA ALA A 592 -1.96 2.70 16.46
C ALA A 592 -2.62 3.45 15.30
N ALA A 593 -2.66 4.77 15.37
CA ALA A 593 -3.08 5.58 14.25
C ALA A 593 -2.06 5.47 13.11
N PRO A 594 -2.49 5.47 11.83
CA PRO A 594 -1.58 5.49 10.70
C PRO A 594 -0.77 6.79 10.67
N ALA A 595 0.43 6.71 10.08
CA ALA A 595 1.35 7.83 9.94
C ALA A 595 0.81 8.91 9.02
N PHE A 596 0.93 10.17 9.42
CA PHE A 596 0.58 11.33 8.60
C PHE A 596 1.83 11.97 7.99
N TYR A 597 1.84 12.13 6.66
CA TYR A 597 2.87 12.82 5.91
C TYR A 597 2.37 14.18 5.50
N THR A 598 3.04 15.24 5.97
CA THR A 598 2.75 16.59 5.48
C THR A 598 3.38 16.81 4.11
N PHE A 599 2.74 17.62 3.28
CA PHE A 599 3.28 18.11 2.00
C PHE A 599 3.79 19.54 2.12
N ASP A 600 4.38 19.89 3.25
CA ASP A 600 4.88 21.25 3.54
C ASP A 600 6.03 21.69 2.61
N HIS A 601 6.72 20.73 1.99
CA HIS A 601 7.80 20.97 1.04
C HIS A 601 7.30 21.37 -0.36
N ILE A 602 6.00 21.21 -0.62
CA ILE A 602 5.40 21.62 -1.88
C ILE A 602 4.84 23.01 -1.76
N ASP A 603 5.43 23.94 -2.51
CA ASP A 603 4.85 25.27 -2.66
C ASP A 603 3.62 25.19 -3.58
N ARG A 604 2.45 24.99 -2.98
CA ARG A 604 1.16 24.89 -3.68
C ARG A 604 0.86 26.11 -4.56
N SER A 605 1.44 27.28 -4.26
CA SER A 605 1.25 28.48 -5.05
C SER A 605 1.83 28.35 -6.47
N ARG A 606 2.87 27.54 -6.64
CA ARG A 606 3.47 27.24 -7.95
C ARG A 606 2.58 26.34 -8.83
N LEU A 607 1.60 25.69 -8.24
CA LEU A 607 0.61 24.85 -8.93
C LEU A 607 -0.73 25.60 -9.09
N ASP A 608 -0.83 26.88 -8.70
CA ASP A 608 -2.07 27.65 -8.74
C ASP A 608 -2.46 28.01 -10.18
N VAL A 609 -3.22 27.11 -10.78
CA VAL A 609 -3.77 27.30 -12.13
C VAL A 609 -4.75 28.46 -12.18
N GLY A 610 -5.43 28.78 -11.08
CA GLY A 610 -6.30 29.94 -10.97
C GLY A 610 -5.51 31.25 -11.09
N ALA A 611 -4.30 31.34 -10.53
CA ALA A 611 -3.41 32.46 -10.70
C ALA A 611 -2.90 32.57 -12.16
N ILE A 612 -2.58 31.43 -12.79
CA ILE A 612 -2.19 31.37 -14.21
C ILE A 612 -3.33 31.90 -15.11
N ALA A 613 -4.55 31.44 -14.87
CA ALA A 613 -5.72 31.88 -15.61
C ALA A 613 -6.00 33.38 -15.41
N ARG A 614 -5.89 33.91 -14.19
CA ARG A 614 -6.00 35.35 -13.89
C ARG A 614 -4.94 36.15 -14.60
N HIS A 615 -3.70 35.72 -14.63
CA HIS A 615 -2.65 36.41 -15.36
C HIS A 615 -2.95 36.54 -16.84
N ILE A 616 -3.46 35.46 -17.45
CA ILE A 616 -3.91 35.49 -18.87
C ILE A 616 -5.05 36.48 -19.07
N TRP A 617 -5.98 36.54 -18.13
CA TRP A 617 -7.15 37.41 -18.17
C TRP A 617 -6.79 38.89 -17.98
N ASP A 618 -6.00 39.20 -16.96
CA ASP A 618 -5.62 40.57 -16.59
C ASP A 618 -4.72 41.23 -17.65
N GLU A 619 -3.85 40.45 -18.31
CA GLU A 619 -3.00 40.90 -19.41
C GLU A 619 -3.73 40.91 -20.76
N ASP A 620 -5.04 40.60 -20.80
CA ASP A 620 -5.86 40.50 -22.02
C ASP A 620 -5.13 39.74 -23.16
N MET A 621 -4.58 38.57 -22.81
CA MET A 621 -3.81 37.78 -23.76
C MET A 621 -4.70 37.16 -24.80
N GLY A 622 -4.52 37.56 -26.06
CA GLY A 622 -5.16 36.87 -27.18
C GLY A 622 -4.73 35.39 -27.27
N GLN A 623 -5.57 34.56 -27.92
CA GLN A 623 -5.40 33.09 -27.96
C GLN A 623 -3.96 32.62 -28.25
N ARG A 624 -3.27 33.27 -29.18
CA ARG A 624 -1.89 32.92 -29.55
C ARG A 624 -0.90 33.20 -28.41
N LYS A 625 -0.97 34.37 -27.79
CA LYS A 625 -0.09 34.76 -26.69
C LYS A 625 -0.33 33.87 -25.46
N ALA A 626 -1.59 33.58 -25.16
CA ALA A 626 -1.95 32.68 -24.08
C ALA A 626 -1.41 31.27 -24.33
N ALA A 627 -1.52 30.74 -25.54
CA ALA A 627 -0.94 29.44 -25.90
C ALA A 627 0.59 29.44 -25.77
N GLU A 628 1.28 30.45 -26.28
CA GLU A 628 2.75 30.57 -26.16
C GLU A 628 3.18 30.69 -24.71
N TYR A 629 2.42 31.39 -23.85
CA TYR A 629 2.66 31.50 -22.41
C TYR A 629 2.49 30.16 -21.72
N LEU A 630 1.39 29.45 -21.98
CA LEU A 630 1.13 28.14 -21.36
C LEU A 630 2.15 27.09 -21.83
N ASP A 631 2.56 27.15 -23.11
CA ASP A 631 3.62 26.32 -23.65
C ASP A 631 4.96 26.59 -22.92
N SER A 632 5.29 27.84 -22.67
CA SER A 632 6.49 28.22 -21.96
C SER A 632 6.49 27.72 -20.51
N LEU A 633 5.35 27.76 -19.81
CA LEU A 633 5.21 27.22 -18.45
C LEU A 633 5.36 25.70 -18.44
N TRP A 634 4.81 25.01 -19.45
CA TRP A 634 4.89 23.56 -19.54
C TRP A 634 6.28 23.05 -19.91
N GLU A 635 7.04 23.80 -20.69
CA GLU A 635 8.36 23.41 -21.19
C GLU A 635 9.52 23.89 -20.29
N GLN A 636 9.22 24.59 -19.22
CA GLN A 636 10.21 25.22 -18.32
C GLN A 636 10.99 24.21 -17.50
N GLY A 637 12.14 23.71 -18.00
CA GLY A 637 13.11 22.90 -17.27
C GLY A 637 12.71 21.44 -17.01
N ASP A 638 13.69 20.62 -16.63
CA ASP A 638 13.48 19.19 -16.34
C ASP A 638 12.73 18.96 -15.03
N ASP A 639 12.73 19.93 -14.12
CA ASP A 639 12.08 19.89 -12.80
C ASP A 639 10.75 20.65 -12.75
N ASN A 640 10.01 20.64 -13.84
CA ASN A 640 8.76 21.38 -13.94
C ASN A 640 7.66 20.74 -13.08
N LEU A 641 7.26 21.44 -12.01
CA LEU A 641 6.23 20.98 -11.06
C LEU A 641 4.87 20.76 -11.74
N LEU A 642 4.51 21.58 -12.76
CA LEU A 642 3.27 21.40 -13.51
C LEU A 642 3.26 20.09 -14.31
N ARG A 643 4.37 19.75 -14.94
CA ARG A 643 4.50 18.47 -15.67
C ARG A 643 4.45 17.28 -14.72
N LEU A 644 5.09 17.38 -13.56
CA LEU A 644 5.05 16.32 -12.55
C LEU A 644 3.66 16.16 -11.96
N PHE A 645 2.95 17.26 -11.71
CA PHE A 645 1.64 17.26 -11.07
C PHE A 645 0.53 16.79 -12.02
N PHE A 646 0.45 17.38 -13.22
CA PHE A 646 -0.60 17.06 -14.18
C PHE A 646 -0.31 15.82 -15.03
N GLY A 647 0.93 15.36 -15.12
CA GLY A 647 1.35 14.25 -15.96
C GLY A 647 1.23 14.55 -17.47
N ARG A 648 0.10 15.09 -17.93
CA ARG A 648 -0.18 15.44 -19.31
C ARG A 648 -0.53 16.92 -19.49
N LYS A 649 -0.04 17.50 -20.57
CA LYS A 649 -0.33 18.88 -20.95
C LYS A 649 -1.83 19.13 -21.14
N LEU A 650 -2.57 18.11 -21.62
CA LEU A 650 -4.01 18.21 -21.83
C LEU A 650 -4.76 18.50 -20.53
N TYR A 651 -4.42 17.85 -19.42
CA TYR A 651 -5.04 18.07 -18.11
C TYR A 651 -4.74 19.49 -17.59
N PHE A 652 -3.49 19.92 -17.74
CA PHE A 652 -3.10 21.29 -17.38
C PHE A 652 -3.90 22.32 -18.17
N LEU A 653 -3.95 22.20 -19.52
CA LEU A 653 -4.67 23.13 -20.39
C LEU A 653 -6.17 23.12 -20.09
N HIS A 654 -6.76 21.95 -19.87
CA HIS A 654 -8.19 21.85 -19.53
C HIS A 654 -8.49 22.52 -18.20
N GLN A 655 -7.66 22.35 -17.19
CA GLN A 655 -7.84 22.99 -15.89
C GLN A 655 -7.68 24.51 -15.99
N VAL A 656 -6.73 25.01 -16.79
CA VAL A 656 -6.61 26.45 -17.07
C VAL A 656 -7.87 26.98 -17.74
N GLU A 657 -8.47 26.24 -18.68
CA GLU A 657 -9.70 26.65 -19.35
C GLU A 657 -10.89 26.70 -18.40
N ILE A 658 -11.00 25.74 -17.46
CA ILE A 658 -12.02 25.81 -16.39
C ILE A 658 -11.85 27.08 -15.57
N GLU A 659 -10.65 27.40 -15.11
CA GLU A 659 -10.40 28.60 -14.30
C GLU A 659 -10.63 29.89 -15.10
N LYS A 660 -10.33 29.91 -16.40
CA LYS A 660 -10.68 31.03 -17.29
C LYS A 660 -12.18 31.21 -17.46
N ASN A 661 -12.93 30.09 -17.62
CA ASN A 661 -14.37 30.13 -17.72
C ASN A 661 -15.02 30.67 -16.45
N LYS A 662 -14.47 30.40 -15.27
CA LYS A 662 -14.92 31.00 -14.01
C LYS A 662 -14.74 32.51 -13.98
N LEU A 663 -13.64 33.01 -14.55
CA LEU A 663 -13.40 34.45 -14.66
C LEU A 663 -14.32 35.12 -15.71
N ALA A 664 -14.60 34.42 -16.82
CA ALA A 664 -15.45 34.92 -17.91
C ALA A 664 -16.95 34.89 -17.53
N HIS A 665 -17.39 33.92 -16.76
CA HIS A 665 -18.80 33.67 -16.44
C HIS A 665 -19.00 33.50 -14.94
N PRO A 666 -18.67 34.50 -14.12
CA PRO A 666 -18.83 34.41 -12.67
C PRO A 666 -20.27 34.07 -12.27
N GLU A 667 -21.28 34.49 -13.07
CA GLU A 667 -22.69 34.21 -12.80
C GLU A 667 -23.06 32.71 -12.84
N ILE A 668 -22.30 31.87 -13.54
CA ILE A 668 -22.52 30.42 -13.61
C ILE A 668 -21.92 29.74 -12.37
N TYR A 669 -20.81 30.26 -11.91
CA TYR A 669 -20.02 29.72 -10.79
C TYR A 669 -20.26 30.46 -9.47
N ASP A 670 -21.02 31.57 -9.48
CA ASP A 670 -21.24 32.55 -8.40
C ASP A 670 -22.18 32.05 -7.29
N GLY A 671 -22.03 30.84 -6.90
CA GLY A 671 -22.59 30.44 -5.62
C GLY A 671 -21.55 30.35 -4.51
N HIS A 672 -20.24 30.24 -4.80
CA HIS A 672 -19.30 29.78 -3.80
C HIS A 672 -17.83 30.19 -3.92
N ILE A 673 -17.44 31.08 -4.87
CA ILE A 673 -16.05 31.53 -4.94
C ILE A 673 -16.00 33.02 -4.58
N THR A 674 -15.76 33.30 -3.31
CA THR A 674 -15.24 34.60 -2.91
C THR A 674 -13.76 34.64 -3.21
N TYR A 675 -13.37 35.15 -4.39
CA TYR A 675 -12.06 35.75 -4.50
C TYR A 675 -12.04 36.94 -3.54
N ASP A 676 -11.17 36.85 -2.58
CA ASP A 676 -10.77 37.76 -1.54
C ASP A 676 -11.05 39.25 -1.81
N THR A 677 -12.24 39.76 -1.52
CA THR A 677 -12.55 41.18 -1.32
C THR A 677 -13.96 41.47 -0.81
N LYS A 678 -14.92 40.53 -0.78
CA LYS A 678 -16.23 40.84 -0.20
C LYS A 678 -16.26 40.37 1.26
N GLU A 679 -16.35 41.33 2.17
CA GLU A 679 -16.69 41.01 3.55
C GLU A 679 -18.04 40.27 3.58
N LEU A 680 -18.24 39.34 4.53
CA LEU A 680 -19.54 38.64 4.73
C LEU A 680 -20.72 39.59 4.74
N SER A 681 -20.52 40.85 5.16
CA SER A 681 -21.51 41.94 5.17
C SER A 681 -21.96 42.38 3.77
N ASP A 682 -21.21 42.05 2.70
CA ASP A 682 -21.56 42.41 1.32
C ASP A 682 -22.45 41.32 0.64
N LEU A 683 -22.77 40.25 1.35
CA LEU A 683 -23.59 39.14 0.87
C LEU A 683 -25.04 39.24 1.39
N PRO A 684 -26.08 38.82 0.63
CA PRO A 684 -27.43 38.70 1.12
C PRO A 684 -27.55 37.65 2.22
N LEU A 685 -28.51 37.83 3.15
CA LEU A 685 -28.67 36.94 4.32
C LEU A 685 -28.76 35.46 3.97
N TYR A 686 -29.40 35.07 2.87
CA TYR A 686 -29.54 33.67 2.47
C TYR A 686 -28.21 33.08 2.00
N GLU A 687 -27.28 33.88 1.49
CA GLU A 687 -25.93 33.47 1.13
C GLU A 687 -25.02 33.39 2.37
N ILE A 688 -25.16 34.37 3.29
CA ILE A 688 -24.51 34.29 4.59
C ILE A 688 -24.92 32.98 5.30
N GLY A 689 -26.22 32.62 5.23
CA GLY A 689 -26.71 31.40 5.85
C GLY A 689 -26.18 30.10 5.27
N LYS A 690 -25.70 30.10 4.04
CA LYS A 690 -25.00 28.98 3.43
C LYS A 690 -23.53 28.89 3.88
N LEU A 691 -22.90 30.03 4.14
CA LEU A 691 -21.47 30.14 4.50
C LEU A 691 -21.27 30.10 6.01
N ASP A 692 -22.12 30.77 6.77
CA ASP A 692 -22.11 30.88 8.22
C ASP A 692 -23.54 30.89 8.78
N PRO A 693 -24.16 29.73 9.00
CA PRO A 693 -25.53 29.60 9.54
C PRO A 693 -25.68 30.28 10.89
N GLN A 694 -24.62 30.28 11.70
CA GLN A 694 -24.63 30.91 13.01
C GLN A 694 -24.75 32.45 12.88
N ARG A 695 -23.97 33.02 11.99
CA ARG A 695 -23.97 34.45 11.71
C ARG A 695 -25.28 34.93 11.10
N GLU A 696 -25.85 34.20 10.15
CA GLU A 696 -27.21 34.50 9.61
C GLU A 696 -28.23 34.51 10.72
N LYS A 697 -28.24 33.51 11.59
CA LYS A 697 -29.16 33.42 12.73
C LYS A 697 -29.01 34.63 13.67
N GLU A 698 -27.78 35.01 14.00
CA GLU A 698 -27.52 36.21 14.83
C GLU A 698 -28.06 37.49 14.22
N LEU A 699 -27.83 37.68 12.91
CA LEU A 699 -28.36 38.85 12.18
C LEU A 699 -29.88 38.89 12.14
N ARG A 700 -30.52 37.74 11.89
CA ARG A 700 -32.00 37.63 11.92
C ARG A 700 -32.55 37.86 13.33
N ASP A 701 -32.01 37.21 14.32
CA ASP A 701 -32.44 37.38 15.72
C ASP A 701 -32.21 38.81 16.21
N GLY A 702 -31.13 39.46 15.80
CA GLY A 702 -30.85 40.87 16.05
C GLY A 702 -31.89 41.79 15.44
N ALA A 703 -32.32 41.55 14.20
CA ALA A 703 -33.39 42.33 13.55
C ALA A 703 -34.74 42.16 14.27
N PHE A 704 -35.07 40.93 14.68
CA PHE A 704 -36.28 40.70 15.51
C PHE A 704 -36.19 41.31 16.91
N ALA A 705 -35.00 41.30 17.54
CA ALA A 705 -34.80 41.90 18.85
C ALA A 705 -35.04 43.43 18.84
N LYS A 706 -34.52 44.10 17.77
CA LYS A 706 -34.74 45.53 17.57
C LYS A 706 -36.23 45.90 17.41
N ALA A 707 -37.00 45.06 16.76
CA ALA A 707 -38.38 45.29 16.45
C ALA A 707 -39.37 44.79 17.55
N ARG A 708 -38.83 44.34 18.68
CA ARG A 708 -39.63 43.81 19.80
C ARG A 708 -40.30 44.92 20.58
N THR A 709 -41.59 44.80 20.78
CA THR A 709 -42.37 45.74 21.59
C THR A 709 -42.31 45.39 23.08
N PRO A 710 -42.66 46.33 23.99
CA PRO A 710 -42.74 46.06 25.43
C PRO A 710 -43.69 44.88 25.79
N HIS A 711 -44.66 44.61 24.92
CA HIS A 711 -45.66 43.55 25.09
C HIS A 711 -45.17 42.17 24.55
N GLY A 712 -43.91 42.07 24.13
CA GLY A 712 -43.30 40.80 23.66
C GLY A 712 -43.66 40.44 22.21
N THR A 713 -44.38 41.27 21.48
CA THR A 713 -44.68 41.11 20.05
C THR A 713 -43.60 41.72 19.18
N SER A 714 -43.54 41.35 17.91
CA SER A 714 -42.69 41.98 16.88
C SER A 714 -43.53 42.95 16.03
N ARG A 715 -42.94 44.11 15.66
CA ARG A 715 -43.63 45.16 14.91
C ARG A 715 -43.03 45.37 13.54
N CYS A 716 -43.85 45.39 12.48
CA CYS A 716 -43.44 45.75 11.13
C CYS A 716 -42.91 47.17 11.05
N ALA A 717 -41.72 47.39 10.53
CA ALA A 717 -41.10 48.72 10.40
C ALA A 717 -41.88 49.66 9.47
N CYS A 718 -42.66 49.12 8.51
CA CYS A 718 -43.38 49.91 7.50
C CYS A 718 -44.82 50.26 7.95
N CYS A 719 -45.64 49.28 8.29
CA CYS A 719 -47.07 49.50 8.57
C CYS A 719 -47.45 49.42 10.06
N GLY A 720 -46.52 49.12 10.94
CA GLY A 720 -46.76 49.03 12.36
C GLY A 720 -47.53 47.78 12.82
N MET A 721 -47.82 46.84 11.93
CA MET A 721 -48.48 45.56 12.29
C MET A 721 -47.70 44.85 13.38
N GLU A 722 -48.39 44.41 14.44
CA GLU A 722 -47.81 43.68 15.56
C GLU A 722 -48.29 42.23 15.59
N SER A 723 -47.39 41.30 15.89
CA SER A 723 -47.74 39.90 16.12
C SER A 723 -46.67 39.21 16.99
N ALA A 724 -47.13 38.25 17.81
CA ALA A 724 -46.24 37.36 18.56
C ALA A 724 -45.60 36.30 17.64
N SER A 725 -46.17 36.02 16.45
CA SER A 725 -45.71 35.02 15.51
C SER A 725 -44.65 35.62 14.58
N ARG A 726 -43.41 35.15 14.69
CA ARG A 726 -42.30 35.56 13.81
C ARG A 726 -42.52 35.17 12.34
N VAL A 727 -43.30 34.13 12.05
CA VAL A 727 -43.60 33.62 10.69
C VAL A 727 -44.28 34.66 9.80
N LEU A 728 -44.98 35.65 10.39
CA LEU A 728 -45.64 36.71 9.66
C LEU A 728 -44.71 37.82 9.15
N PHE A 729 -43.44 37.79 9.58
CA PHE A 729 -42.48 38.80 9.23
C PHE A 729 -41.32 38.19 8.46
N GLN A 730 -40.65 39.03 7.65
CA GLN A 730 -39.42 38.72 6.94
C GLN A 730 -38.37 39.76 7.31
N VAL A 731 -37.11 39.32 7.44
CA VAL A 731 -35.98 40.24 7.60
C VAL A 731 -35.57 40.73 6.22
N ASP A 732 -35.47 42.05 6.10
CA ASP A 732 -35.19 42.75 4.87
C ASP A 732 -34.16 43.84 5.10
N HIS A 733 -33.41 44.25 4.04
CA HIS A 733 -32.43 45.34 4.13
C HIS A 733 -33.13 46.69 4.05
N ILE A 734 -32.77 47.66 4.92
CA ILE A 734 -33.28 49.02 4.85
C ILE A 734 -32.83 49.65 3.51
N LEU A 735 -31.54 49.68 3.28
CA LEU A 735 -30.94 50.00 1.97
C LEU A 735 -30.75 48.67 1.20
N PRO A 736 -31.41 48.50 0.06
CA PRO A 736 -31.28 47.29 -0.75
C PRO A 736 -29.84 46.99 -1.16
N MET A 737 -29.50 45.68 -1.26
CA MET A 737 -28.14 45.21 -1.64
C MET A 737 -27.72 45.74 -3.02
N ASN A 738 -28.62 45.75 -4.01
CA ASN A 738 -28.36 46.27 -5.35
C ASN A 738 -28.11 47.81 -5.41
N LYS A 739 -28.27 48.49 -4.27
CA LYS A 739 -27.96 49.92 -4.08
C LYS A 739 -26.78 50.14 -3.10
N GLY A 740 -25.98 49.13 -2.87
CA GLY A 740 -24.81 49.18 -1.98
C GLY A 740 -25.14 48.98 -0.50
N GLY A 741 -26.29 48.44 -0.15
CA GLY A 741 -26.63 48.05 1.21
C GLY A 741 -25.80 46.84 1.65
N LYS A 742 -25.46 46.75 2.95
CA LYS A 742 -24.71 45.60 3.53
C LYS A 742 -25.60 44.82 4.49
N SER A 743 -25.35 43.54 4.66
CA SER A 743 -25.99 42.66 5.64
C SER A 743 -25.34 42.84 7.02
N VAL A 744 -25.59 44.03 7.60
CA VAL A 744 -25.14 44.39 8.96
C VAL A 744 -26.35 44.68 9.82
N PRO A 745 -26.25 44.51 11.16
CA PRO A 745 -27.37 44.73 12.06
C PRO A 745 -28.07 46.08 11.84
N GLU A 746 -27.34 47.12 11.55
CA GLU A 746 -27.86 48.51 11.38
C GLU A 746 -28.72 48.65 10.12
N ASN A 747 -28.48 47.88 9.08
CA ASN A 747 -29.20 47.90 7.83
C ASN A 747 -30.31 46.86 7.72
N LEU A 748 -30.63 46.13 8.80
CA LEU A 748 -31.67 45.11 8.82
C LEU A 748 -32.89 45.55 9.61
N GLN A 749 -34.06 45.26 9.05
CA GLN A 749 -35.37 45.52 9.62
C GLN A 749 -36.30 44.32 9.42
N ILE A 750 -37.41 44.27 10.14
CA ILE A 750 -38.50 43.29 9.87
C ILE A 750 -39.69 43.97 9.21
N LEU A 751 -40.20 43.30 8.15
CA LEU A 751 -41.41 43.72 7.44
C LEU A 751 -42.44 42.58 7.44
N CYS A 752 -43.72 42.92 7.53
CA CYS A 752 -44.75 41.92 7.25
C CYS A 752 -44.69 41.54 5.75
N ARG A 753 -45.17 40.33 5.41
CA ARG A 753 -45.11 39.80 4.03
C ARG A 753 -45.68 40.77 2.96
N SER A 754 -46.79 41.45 3.30
CA SER A 754 -47.42 42.43 2.40
C SER A 754 -46.56 43.69 2.18
N CYS A 755 -45.89 44.20 3.23
CA CYS A 755 -44.99 45.34 3.11
C CYS A 755 -43.69 44.99 2.41
N ASN A 756 -43.17 43.80 2.69
CA ASN A 756 -41.95 43.31 2.00
C ASN A 756 -42.17 43.14 0.50
N GLY A 757 -43.32 42.54 0.11
CA GLY A 757 -43.65 42.37 -1.32
C GLY A 757 -43.92 43.71 -2.05
N ARG A 758 -44.36 44.74 -1.34
CA ARG A 758 -44.54 46.08 -1.92
C ARG A 758 -43.26 46.91 -2.01
N LYS A 759 -42.35 46.68 -1.05
CA LYS A 759 -41.05 47.37 -1.03
C LYS A 759 -40.18 46.93 -2.22
N GLY A 760 -40.06 45.62 -2.48
CA GLY A 760 -39.14 45.11 -3.49
C GLY A 760 -37.74 45.75 -3.35
N ASP A 761 -37.20 46.24 -4.44
CA ASP A 761 -35.89 46.92 -4.47
C ASP A 761 -35.96 48.44 -4.19
N ARG A 762 -37.02 48.89 -3.53
CA ARG A 762 -37.17 50.30 -3.16
C ARG A 762 -36.67 50.52 -1.73
N GLN A 763 -36.18 51.74 -1.48
CA GLN A 763 -35.78 52.16 -0.11
C GLN A 763 -36.98 52.34 0.79
#